data_1b578b4a5b6051cac840113657e2c3a2
#
_entry.id   1b578b4a5b6051cac840113657e2c3a2
#
_cell.length_a   1.000
_cell.length_b   1.000
_cell.length_c   1.000
_cell.angle_alpha   90.00
_cell.angle_beta   90.00
_cell.angle_gamma   90.00
#
_symmetry.space_group_name_H-M   'P 1'
#
loop_
_entity.id
_entity.type
_entity.pdbx_description
1 polymer ?
#
loop_
_entity_poly.entity_id
_entity_poly.type
_entity_poly.pdbx_seq_one_letter_code
_entity_poly.pdbx_strand_id
1 'polypeptide(L)'
;MQLPGRFLLFLILTFCHFTYGQTFQYAYYQGDAVPFKEVNQVIQDDKGYVWLATEQGLFRFDGKTFEDHNIALQSKSIRAFVQWDVGTILFANDTGIHRISYVEGKPVVSDFIKTQEGQYPTVLFKDTKNRLWFGQMDSSIQMFENNKSTGKVYNVGEKKKTTHIYFAEDTFGTIWSLVPEQGIYYFDEASQAFKIFEDHREATHFLVKDDVLWLAGERIKKITIDKRKKVKSRNTYATDKKFKYIAKSNSELLFLATETQIYSLNTVDKKVKMKRVFGSSDPHRVEELPYESINHLEFTLNEMNLNDVIWVSHKNGLCLLWSTFFQNVPGMGHNNVLALNTTSNGEILVSHGPVHDILNQGTSISVRKENDVNNITGLASDKGDYWYGSATGIVYHYRNGRIVKTIDLSERGSTIFFMSVDQEGDVWFCQAPTDKPLVGVAKIDAKGDIVSYGREKGFDSRVLVIREGGRNELYAAGIGTSSYLYKYNEARDLFENKSLPLPFKVSINFEVHDIAVDDKGIVWMASTDGLLKYDTETVRKVDLGEYTNGEVRSLSTMPNGVLWLSTDTNGLIHLDAEGNHVVFDEKSYTPSKVAAYRCLGLDSNLQLWVGTAEGLVYSSQTLPGPLETKVPIIRKVNIDHKEVSVGKEIKLGEGKAIKLEMTTVTFPSDDVIYRYKLFESNTPADEIEDVLWITSETSNIIPKGIATGNYKLWIQGQKQGGYAWSKPNEVIIRIYKKWYATWWGMLLLGTLGLLFFWYFARRWFLKRIGNLQSTLNQKEIELASQSTTLVHKQEELKSAGTNIYLLQRLIRQIPNNASWKDTMPVLKKLVDLPVGIDAFELAYKKGEDINYWGYKHNSQEAVIRQEEFNEKNNLASYVIVTGKPISIDDYYIEASQYITGKNNRGYASRMLFPFHQKKGTMAVFCVYSIEKAMFSQRDFTLLQLLTSFLSISIKDELK
;
A
#
# COMPACT_ATOMS: atom_id res chain seq x y z
N MET A 1 -61.84 -9.47 26.34
CA MET A 1 -61.40 -8.50 25.32
C MET A 1 -59.95 -8.80 24.96
N GLN A 2 -59.80 -9.72 24.01
CA GLN A 2 -58.47 -10.19 23.53
C GLN A 2 -58.04 -9.28 22.39
N LEU A 3 -56.93 -8.62 22.51
CA LEU A 3 -56.22 -7.91 21.41
C LEU A 3 -55.28 -8.91 20.74
N PRO A 4 -55.24 -8.95 19.41
CA PRO A 4 -54.55 -10.03 18.70
C PRO A 4 -53.06 -9.82 18.68
N GLY A 5 -52.31 -10.85 19.09
CA GLY A 5 -50.83 -10.94 19.11
C GLY A 5 -50.14 -10.88 17.74
N ARG A 6 -50.84 -10.41 16.69
CA ARG A 6 -50.26 -10.23 15.34
C ARG A 6 -49.66 -8.85 15.09
N PHE A 7 -49.89 -7.88 15.97
CA PHE A 7 -49.33 -6.51 15.80
C PHE A 7 -47.96 -6.34 16.45
N LEU A 8 -47.66 -7.19 17.43
CA LEU A 8 -46.34 -7.14 18.10
C LEU A 8 -45.23 -7.84 17.30
N LEU A 9 -45.59 -8.79 16.44
CA LEU A 9 -44.61 -9.50 15.58
C LEU A 9 -44.24 -8.69 14.36
N PHE A 10 -45.05 -7.70 13.95
CA PHE A 10 -44.74 -6.80 12.83
C PHE A 10 -43.86 -5.62 13.24
N LEU A 11 -43.81 -5.29 14.54
CA LEU A 11 -42.95 -4.21 15.05
C LEU A 11 -41.50 -4.66 15.37
N ILE A 12 -41.29 -5.97 15.53
CA ILE A 12 -39.93 -6.53 15.77
C ILE A 12 -39.18 -6.83 14.47
N LEU A 13 -39.92 -6.96 13.34
CA LEU A 13 -39.28 -7.24 12.02
C LEU A 13 -38.83 -6.01 11.23
N THR A 14 -39.04 -4.79 11.76
CA THR A 14 -38.67 -3.55 11.07
C THR A 14 -37.43 -2.86 11.61
N PHE A 15 -36.69 -3.44 12.54
CA PHE A 15 -35.52 -2.79 13.16
C PHE A 15 -34.19 -3.54 13.07
N CYS A 16 -33.95 -4.26 11.98
CA CYS A 16 -32.61 -4.72 11.67
C CYS A 16 -32.23 -4.37 10.22
N HIS A 17 -32.32 -3.10 9.87
CA HIS A 17 -31.61 -2.61 8.71
C HIS A 17 -30.22 -2.19 9.18
N PHE A 18 -29.29 -3.14 9.26
CA PHE A 18 -27.88 -2.83 9.34
C PHE A 18 -27.46 -2.23 8.00
N THR A 19 -27.45 -0.91 7.92
CA THR A 19 -26.81 -0.20 6.81
C THR A 19 -25.31 -0.40 6.95
N TYR A 20 -24.74 -1.25 6.11
CA TYR A 20 -23.30 -1.43 6.02
C TYR A 20 -22.67 -0.13 5.54
N GLY A 21 -21.81 0.48 6.37
CA GLY A 21 -20.97 1.61 6.04
C GLY A 21 -19.74 1.13 5.29
N GLN A 22 -19.35 1.88 4.27
CA GLN A 22 -17.98 1.83 3.75
C GLN A 22 -17.04 1.94 4.96
N THR A 23 -16.26 0.92 5.24
CA THR A 23 -15.28 0.95 6.33
C THR A 23 -14.09 1.75 5.86
N PHE A 24 -13.91 2.93 6.46
CA PHE A 24 -12.69 3.69 6.27
C PHE A 24 -11.63 3.15 7.22
N GLN A 25 -10.44 3.00 6.70
CA GLN A 25 -9.23 2.86 7.51
C GLN A 25 -8.79 4.24 7.95
N TYR A 26 -7.97 4.32 8.98
CA TYR A 26 -7.53 5.58 9.53
C TYR A 26 -6.08 5.56 10.01
N ALA A 27 -5.47 6.72 10.00
CA ALA A 27 -4.19 6.99 10.64
C ALA A 27 -4.28 8.27 11.46
N TYR A 28 -3.78 8.22 12.71
CA TYR A 28 -3.70 9.39 13.58
C TYR A 28 -2.29 9.94 13.62
N TYR A 29 -2.20 11.26 13.47
CA TYR A 29 -0.98 12.03 13.64
C TYR A 29 -1.17 12.97 14.83
N GLN A 30 -0.73 12.53 16.02
CA GLN A 30 -0.95 13.25 17.27
C GLN A 30 0.14 12.96 18.32
N GLY A 31 0.16 13.71 19.40
CA GLY A 31 1.06 13.55 20.53
C GLY A 31 2.51 13.92 20.18
N ASP A 32 3.48 13.27 20.86
CA ASP A 32 4.91 13.57 20.70
C ASP A 32 5.51 13.13 19.36
N ALA A 33 4.78 12.34 18.59
CA ALA A 33 5.21 11.88 17.26
C ALA A 33 5.10 12.95 16.18
N VAL A 34 4.43 14.07 16.43
CA VAL A 34 4.21 15.15 15.46
C VAL A 34 4.63 16.50 16.03
N PRO A 35 5.09 17.46 15.18
CA PRO A 35 5.59 18.75 15.63
C PRO A 35 4.48 19.79 15.94
N PHE A 36 3.23 19.37 15.97
CA PHE A 36 2.05 20.24 16.18
C PHE A 36 1.05 19.58 17.12
N LYS A 37 0.14 20.38 17.67
CA LYS A 37 -1.00 19.90 18.48
C LYS A 37 -2.32 20.14 17.77
N GLU A 38 -2.67 21.38 17.50
CA GLU A 38 -3.91 21.77 16.86
C GLU A 38 -3.70 22.02 15.38
N VAL A 39 -4.51 21.38 14.54
CA VAL A 39 -4.55 21.60 13.10
C VAL A 39 -5.85 22.33 12.77
N ASN A 40 -5.72 23.52 12.19
CA ASN A 40 -6.86 24.38 11.82
C ASN A 40 -7.42 23.99 10.46
N GLN A 41 -6.54 23.78 9.47
CA GLN A 41 -6.92 23.42 8.12
C GLN A 41 -5.77 22.67 7.44
N VAL A 42 -6.11 21.84 6.47
CA VAL A 42 -5.15 21.26 5.52
C VAL A 42 -5.54 21.60 4.10
N ILE A 43 -4.57 21.60 3.20
CA ILE A 43 -4.75 21.74 1.76
C ILE A 43 -3.71 20.91 1.05
N GLN A 44 -4.09 20.26 -0.05
CA GLN A 44 -3.15 19.55 -0.90
C GLN A 44 -2.69 20.43 -2.05
N ASP A 45 -1.39 20.50 -2.31
CA ASP A 45 -0.84 21.20 -3.46
C ASP A 45 -0.87 20.35 -4.74
N ASP A 46 -0.56 20.97 -5.86
CA ASP A 46 -0.54 20.33 -7.19
C ASP A 46 0.56 19.25 -7.35
N LYS A 47 1.54 19.21 -6.46
CA LYS A 47 2.54 18.14 -6.37
C LYS A 47 2.08 16.98 -5.49
N GLY A 48 0.94 17.13 -4.83
CA GLY A 48 0.36 16.14 -3.94
C GLY A 48 0.77 16.27 -2.47
N TYR A 49 1.69 17.16 -2.11
CA TYR A 49 2.01 17.42 -0.69
C TYR A 49 0.83 18.02 0.04
N VAL A 50 0.67 17.63 1.30
CA VAL A 50 -0.35 18.21 2.17
C VAL A 50 0.27 19.26 3.08
N TRP A 51 -0.27 20.48 2.99
CA TRP A 51 0.12 21.59 3.84
C TRP A 51 -0.82 21.69 5.04
N LEU A 52 -0.27 21.93 6.22
CA LEU A 52 -0.99 21.99 7.48
C LEU A 52 -0.90 23.41 8.06
N ALA A 53 -2.06 24.02 8.27
CA ALA A 53 -2.23 25.23 9.06
C ALA A 53 -2.39 24.83 10.52
N THR A 54 -1.43 25.17 11.37
CA THR A 54 -1.46 24.78 12.77
C THR A 54 -1.20 25.98 13.69
N GLU A 55 -1.52 25.86 14.98
CA GLU A 55 -1.16 26.86 15.97
C GLU A 55 0.35 26.90 16.28
N GLN A 56 1.10 25.84 15.88
CA GLN A 56 2.54 25.75 16.06
C GLN A 56 3.32 26.12 14.80
N GLY A 57 2.65 26.36 13.67
CA GLY A 57 3.28 26.80 12.46
C GLY A 57 2.74 26.18 11.18
N LEU A 58 3.50 26.38 10.13
CA LEU A 58 3.27 25.86 8.79
C LEU A 58 4.11 24.59 8.58
N PHE A 59 3.44 23.49 8.29
CA PHE A 59 4.10 22.24 8.02
C PHE A 59 3.68 21.69 6.65
N ARG A 60 4.59 20.94 6.02
CA ARG A 60 4.34 20.19 4.78
C ARG A 60 4.52 18.72 5.03
N PHE A 61 3.61 17.90 4.53
CA PHE A 61 3.61 16.46 4.72
C PHE A 61 3.67 15.72 3.38
N ASP A 62 4.60 14.78 3.26
CA ASP A 62 4.78 13.95 2.05
C ASP A 62 4.20 12.53 2.19
N GLY A 63 3.54 12.24 3.32
CA GLY A 63 3.06 10.93 3.72
C GLY A 63 3.93 10.25 4.76
N LYS A 64 5.21 10.61 4.89
CA LYS A 64 6.16 10.02 5.85
C LYS A 64 6.70 11.02 6.85
N THR A 65 7.01 12.23 6.40
CA THR A 65 7.69 13.24 7.22
C THR A 65 6.98 14.57 7.19
N PHE A 66 6.92 15.24 8.35
CA PHE A 66 6.45 16.62 8.46
C PHE A 66 7.65 17.56 8.35
N GLU A 67 7.68 18.39 7.33
CA GLU A 67 8.70 19.41 7.13
C GLU A 67 8.25 20.75 7.70
N ASP A 68 9.11 21.36 8.51
CA ASP A 68 8.87 22.68 9.11
C ASP A 68 9.22 23.81 8.15
N HIS A 69 8.28 24.72 7.91
CA HIS A 69 8.43 25.91 7.08
C HIS A 69 8.29 27.23 7.87
N ASN A 70 8.59 27.21 9.17
CA ASN A 70 8.39 28.33 10.09
C ASN A 70 9.50 29.40 10.07
N ILE A 71 10.65 29.11 9.47
CA ILE A 71 11.86 29.98 9.56
C ILE A 71 11.58 31.41 9.08
N ALA A 72 10.73 31.58 8.09
CA ALA A 72 10.39 32.90 7.53
C ALA A 72 9.19 33.56 8.19
N LEU A 73 8.52 32.92 9.17
CA LEU A 73 7.28 33.38 9.73
C LEU A 73 7.48 34.16 11.03
N GLN A 74 6.87 35.37 11.10
CA GLN A 74 6.83 36.17 12.32
C GLN A 74 5.78 35.65 13.32
N SER A 75 4.65 35.10 12.83
CA SER A 75 3.64 34.43 13.63
C SER A 75 3.47 32.98 13.17
N LYS A 76 3.41 32.05 14.13
CA LYS A 76 3.22 30.64 13.89
C LYS A 76 1.76 30.20 13.90
N SER A 77 0.82 31.02 14.37
CA SER A 77 -0.60 30.66 14.36
C SER A 77 -1.16 30.78 12.93
N ILE A 78 -1.18 29.68 12.21
CA ILE A 78 -1.71 29.61 10.83
C ILE A 78 -3.17 29.19 10.92
N ARG A 79 -4.08 29.97 10.29
CA ARG A 79 -5.53 29.77 10.47
C ARG A 79 -6.22 29.18 9.25
N ALA A 80 -5.84 29.63 8.04
CA ALA A 80 -6.55 29.25 6.83
C ALA A 80 -5.65 29.16 5.63
N PHE A 81 -6.07 28.31 4.67
CA PHE A 81 -5.50 28.20 3.32
C PHE A 81 -6.53 28.54 2.26
N VAL A 82 -6.04 28.92 1.09
CA VAL A 82 -6.81 28.92 -0.15
C VAL A 82 -5.88 28.66 -1.34
N GLN A 83 -6.33 27.82 -2.28
CA GLN A 83 -5.65 27.65 -3.58
C GLN A 83 -5.81 28.93 -4.39
N TRP A 84 -4.69 29.62 -4.67
CA TRP A 84 -4.74 30.88 -5.43
C TRP A 84 -4.62 30.64 -6.92
N ASP A 85 -3.52 30.03 -7.35
CA ASP A 85 -3.27 29.63 -8.72
C ASP A 85 -2.60 28.24 -8.74
N VAL A 86 -2.43 27.64 -9.90
CA VAL A 86 -1.65 26.41 -10.03
C VAL A 86 -0.24 26.65 -9.47
N GLY A 87 0.17 25.84 -8.52
CA GLY A 87 1.46 25.97 -7.82
C GLY A 87 1.54 27.09 -6.78
N THR A 88 0.43 27.76 -6.46
CA THR A 88 0.42 28.86 -5.50
C THR A 88 -0.70 28.71 -4.48
N ILE A 89 -0.33 28.61 -3.19
CA ILE A 89 -1.27 28.59 -2.07
C ILE A 89 -1.10 29.86 -1.26
N LEU A 90 -2.22 30.48 -0.84
CA LEU A 90 -2.21 31.55 0.15
C LEU A 90 -2.59 30.98 1.50
N PHE A 91 -1.98 31.54 2.56
CA PHE A 91 -2.34 31.23 3.93
C PHE A 91 -2.40 32.49 4.80
N ALA A 92 -3.19 32.41 5.85
CA ALA A 92 -3.43 33.49 6.79
C ALA A 92 -2.80 33.21 8.15
N ASN A 93 -2.17 34.25 8.74
CA ASN A 93 -1.70 34.25 10.12
C ASN A 93 -1.96 35.65 10.77
N ASP A 94 -1.42 35.88 11.96
CA ASP A 94 -1.60 37.15 12.68
C ASP A 94 -0.92 38.36 12.01
N THR A 95 0.00 38.15 11.09
CA THR A 95 0.73 39.24 10.41
C THR A 95 0.16 39.55 9.03
N GLY A 96 -0.77 38.73 8.54
CA GLY A 96 -1.42 38.92 7.26
C GLY A 96 -1.67 37.69 6.45
N ILE A 97 -1.66 37.85 5.15
CA ILE A 97 -1.79 36.76 4.17
C ILE A 97 -0.45 36.59 3.47
N HIS A 98 0.00 35.38 3.43
CA HIS A 98 1.29 34.95 2.86
C HIS A 98 1.05 34.01 1.69
N ARG A 99 2.08 33.84 0.87
CA ARG A 99 2.06 33.03 -0.33
C ARG A 99 3.12 31.94 -0.25
N ILE A 100 2.71 30.73 -0.54
CA ILE A 100 3.59 29.59 -0.83
C ILE A 100 3.68 29.45 -2.34
N SER A 101 4.89 29.44 -2.88
CA SER A 101 5.19 29.18 -4.29
C SER A 101 6.43 28.31 -4.40
N TYR A 102 6.65 27.70 -5.58
CA TYR A 102 7.83 26.88 -5.80
C TYR A 102 8.86 27.59 -6.67
N VAL A 103 10.09 27.67 -6.17
CA VAL A 103 11.24 28.18 -6.90
C VAL A 103 12.28 27.05 -7.00
N GLU A 104 12.68 26.69 -8.20
CA GLU A 104 13.61 25.56 -8.44
C GLU A 104 13.23 24.27 -7.68
N GLY A 105 11.92 23.98 -7.63
CA GLY A 105 11.39 22.77 -6.97
C GLY A 105 11.24 22.89 -5.44
N LYS A 106 11.78 23.91 -4.80
CA LYS A 106 11.67 24.15 -3.34
C LYS A 106 10.54 25.13 -3.03
N PRO A 107 9.73 24.87 -2.00
CA PRO A 107 8.70 25.81 -1.58
C PRO A 107 9.34 27.05 -0.95
N VAL A 108 8.80 28.21 -1.31
CA VAL A 108 9.24 29.52 -0.82
C VAL A 108 8.02 30.24 -0.26
N VAL A 109 8.14 30.73 0.98
CA VAL A 109 7.15 31.54 1.65
C VAL A 109 7.48 33.01 1.47
N SER A 110 6.49 33.83 1.09
CA SER A 110 6.64 35.28 0.93
C SER A 110 5.35 36.01 1.36
N ASP A 111 5.50 37.27 1.74
CA ASP A 111 4.36 38.12 2.06
C ASP A 111 3.49 38.36 0.82
N PHE A 112 2.17 38.32 0.99
CA PHE A 112 1.19 38.65 -0.05
C PHE A 112 0.38 39.89 0.31
N ILE A 113 -0.23 39.94 1.52
CA ILE A 113 -0.94 41.09 2.07
C ILE A 113 -0.54 41.24 3.53
N LYS A 114 0.01 42.43 3.91
CA LYS A 114 0.22 42.77 5.32
C LYS A 114 -1.04 43.38 5.88
N THR A 115 -1.51 42.88 7.01
CA THR A 115 -2.65 43.45 7.73
C THR A 115 -2.17 44.41 8.83
N GLN A 116 -3.06 45.34 9.22
CA GLN A 116 -2.78 46.23 10.35
C GLN A 116 -2.93 45.45 11.67
N GLU A 117 -2.26 45.93 12.71
CA GLU A 117 -2.39 45.36 14.05
C GLU A 117 -3.85 45.33 14.50
N GLY A 118 -4.32 44.20 14.99
CA GLY A 118 -5.73 43.98 15.34
C GLY A 118 -6.62 43.43 14.22
N GLN A 119 -6.13 43.36 12.97
CA GLN A 119 -6.86 42.85 11.83
C GLN A 119 -6.29 41.46 11.49
N TYR A 120 -6.87 40.41 12.05
CA TYR A 120 -6.39 39.05 11.90
C TYR A 120 -7.27 38.24 10.93
N PRO A 121 -6.78 37.88 9.72
CA PRO A 121 -7.54 37.06 8.80
C PRO A 121 -7.77 35.67 9.41
N THR A 122 -9.01 35.19 9.39
CA THR A 122 -9.39 33.87 9.95
C THR A 122 -9.84 32.88 8.90
N VAL A 123 -10.27 33.38 7.74
CA VAL A 123 -10.72 32.54 6.61
C VAL A 123 -10.33 33.23 5.30
N LEU A 124 -9.99 32.42 4.31
CA LEU A 124 -9.67 32.86 2.96
C LEU A 124 -10.60 32.18 1.96
N PHE A 125 -11.06 32.93 0.96
CA PHE A 125 -11.89 32.40 -0.12
C PHE A 125 -11.55 33.08 -1.43
N LYS A 126 -11.32 32.32 -2.47
CA LYS A 126 -11.12 32.80 -3.84
C LYS A 126 -12.39 32.56 -4.65
N ASP A 127 -12.91 33.60 -5.30
CA ASP A 127 -14.07 33.46 -6.16
C ASP A 127 -13.69 33.21 -7.64
N THR A 128 -14.69 32.92 -8.46
CA THR A 128 -14.49 32.65 -9.90
C THR A 128 -14.03 33.88 -10.67
N LYS A 129 -14.19 35.10 -10.11
CA LYS A 129 -13.70 36.36 -10.68
C LYS A 129 -12.27 36.68 -10.27
N ASN A 130 -11.55 35.74 -9.64
CA ASN A 130 -10.20 35.90 -9.08
C ASN A 130 -10.10 36.98 -8.01
N ARG A 131 -11.15 37.22 -7.25
CA ARG A 131 -11.12 38.08 -6.06
C ARG A 131 -10.82 37.23 -4.83
N LEU A 132 -9.98 37.73 -3.94
CA LEU A 132 -9.72 37.12 -2.64
C LEU A 132 -10.60 37.77 -1.59
N TRP A 133 -11.46 36.99 -0.98
CA TRP A 133 -12.28 37.38 0.16
C TRP A 133 -11.66 36.80 1.43
N PHE A 134 -11.58 37.62 2.47
CA PHE A 134 -11.13 37.17 3.77
C PHE A 134 -11.92 37.75 4.91
N GLY A 135 -12.30 36.91 5.82
CA GLY A 135 -13.00 37.27 7.05
C GLY A 135 -12.00 37.52 8.17
N GLN A 136 -12.40 38.43 9.09
CA GLN A 136 -11.59 38.80 10.25
C GLN A 136 -12.28 38.35 11.55
N MET A 137 -11.55 38.38 12.66
CA MET A 137 -12.08 37.98 13.98
C MET A 137 -13.21 38.87 14.49
N ASP A 138 -13.38 40.09 13.96
CA ASP A 138 -14.44 41.05 14.33
C ASP A 138 -15.70 40.95 13.44
N SER A 139 -15.87 39.88 12.71
CA SER A 139 -16.94 39.63 11.72
C SER A 139 -16.89 40.59 10.52
N SER A 140 -15.82 41.34 10.33
CA SER A 140 -15.64 42.14 9.12
C SER A 140 -15.07 41.28 7.98
N ILE A 141 -15.42 41.65 6.74
CA ILE A 141 -14.94 41.02 5.51
C ILE A 141 -14.16 42.06 4.71
N GLN A 142 -13.03 41.65 4.17
CA GLN A 142 -12.29 42.45 3.19
C GLN A 142 -12.18 41.71 1.87
N MET A 143 -12.01 42.46 0.79
CA MET A 143 -11.85 41.97 -0.56
C MET A 143 -10.58 42.54 -1.18
N PHE A 144 -9.83 41.66 -1.84
CA PHE A 144 -8.65 42.00 -2.61
C PHE A 144 -8.89 41.67 -4.08
N GLU A 145 -8.72 42.60 -4.95
CA GLU A 145 -8.98 42.48 -6.39
C GLU A 145 -7.86 43.13 -7.21
N ASN A 146 -7.51 42.53 -8.34
CA ASN A 146 -6.48 43.06 -9.24
C ASN A 146 -5.12 43.32 -8.55
N ASN A 147 -4.70 42.46 -7.66
CA ASN A 147 -3.48 42.60 -6.86
C ASN A 147 -3.44 43.86 -5.98
N LYS A 148 -4.60 44.42 -5.64
CA LYS A 148 -4.71 45.56 -4.74
C LYS A 148 -5.84 45.34 -3.73
N SER A 149 -5.60 45.74 -2.48
CA SER A 149 -6.69 45.85 -1.52
C SER A 149 -7.66 46.90 -1.99
N THR A 150 -8.95 46.61 -1.99
CA THR A 150 -9.98 47.57 -2.33
C THR A 150 -10.14 48.65 -1.25
N GLY A 151 -9.53 48.43 -0.06
CA GLY A 151 -9.65 49.28 1.12
C GLY A 151 -11.05 49.28 1.75
N LYS A 152 -12.00 48.55 1.15
CA LYS A 152 -13.37 48.46 1.69
C LYS A 152 -13.44 47.34 2.72
N VAL A 153 -13.97 47.70 3.88
CA VAL A 153 -14.34 46.78 4.95
C VAL A 153 -15.85 46.62 4.93
N TYR A 154 -16.29 45.39 4.75
CA TYR A 154 -17.70 45.05 4.77
C TYR A 154 -18.06 44.55 6.16
N ASN A 155 -18.94 45.24 6.87
CA ASN A 155 -19.47 44.76 8.14
C ASN A 155 -20.64 43.83 7.85
N VAL A 156 -20.61 42.61 8.38
CA VAL A 156 -21.65 41.60 8.20
C VAL A 156 -22.23 41.28 9.57
N GLY A 157 -23.52 41.61 9.76
CA GLY A 157 -24.18 41.39 11.05
C GLY A 157 -23.72 42.33 12.18
N GLU A 158 -23.94 41.89 13.42
CA GLU A 158 -23.48 42.60 14.62
C GLU A 158 -21.98 42.35 14.84
N LYS A 159 -21.25 43.38 15.25
CA LYS A 159 -19.83 43.24 15.61
C LYS A 159 -19.71 42.41 16.89
N LYS A 160 -19.64 41.11 16.76
CA LYS A 160 -19.30 40.18 17.81
C LYS A 160 -17.95 39.50 17.47
N LYS A 161 -17.15 39.19 18.48
CA LYS A 161 -15.99 38.29 18.25
C LYS A 161 -16.51 36.94 17.81
N THR A 162 -16.54 36.69 16.49
CA THR A 162 -16.83 35.41 15.91
C THR A 162 -15.55 34.80 15.40
N THR A 163 -15.31 33.56 15.73
CA THR A 163 -14.08 32.89 15.35
C THR A 163 -14.05 32.46 13.89
N HIS A 164 -15.22 32.29 13.24
CA HIS A 164 -15.27 31.74 11.89
C HIS A 164 -16.40 32.36 11.07
N ILE A 165 -16.06 32.92 9.93
CA ILE A 165 -16.97 33.28 8.84
C ILE A 165 -16.76 32.23 7.75
N TYR A 166 -17.82 31.79 7.11
CA TYR A 166 -17.71 30.84 5.99
C TYR A 166 -18.15 31.51 4.70
N PHE A 167 -17.48 31.17 3.59
CA PHE A 167 -17.79 31.66 2.25
C PHE A 167 -18.13 30.49 1.32
N ALA A 168 -19.00 30.81 0.37
CA ALA A 168 -19.25 29.93 -0.78
C ALA A 168 -19.69 30.77 -1.97
N GLU A 169 -19.57 30.23 -3.19
CA GLU A 169 -20.04 30.84 -4.42
C GLU A 169 -21.05 29.91 -5.09
N ASP A 170 -22.17 30.48 -5.59
CA ASP A 170 -23.14 29.72 -6.37
C ASP A 170 -22.79 29.74 -7.87
N THR A 171 -23.50 28.93 -8.66
CA THR A 171 -23.31 28.88 -10.12
C THR A 171 -23.59 30.19 -10.83
N PHE A 172 -24.26 31.16 -10.18
CA PHE A 172 -24.52 32.47 -10.71
C PHE A 172 -23.41 33.47 -10.40
N GLY A 173 -22.36 33.05 -9.67
CA GLY A 173 -21.25 33.94 -9.22
C GLY A 173 -21.62 34.82 -8.04
N THR A 174 -22.65 34.49 -7.27
CA THR A 174 -22.98 35.20 -6.04
C THR A 174 -22.13 34.66 -4.89
N ILE A 175 -21.49 35.56 -4.16
CA ILE A 175 -20.75 35.25 -2.95
C ILE A 175 -21.70 35.17 -1.76
N TRP A 176 -21.71 34.04 -1.10
CA TRP A 176 -22.48 33.77 0.11
C TRP A 176 -21.57 33.77 1.31
N SER A 177 -22.08 34.26 2.44
CA SER A 177 -21.37 34.25 3.71
C SER A 177 -22.28 33.77 4.82
N LEU A 178 -21.83 32.77 5.59
CA LEU A 178 -22.46 32.42 6.87
C LEU A 178 -21.65 33.04 8.01
N VAL A 179 -22.33 33.81 8.83
CA VAL A 179 -21.83 34.25 10.12
C VAL A 179 -22.57 33.45 11.19
N PRO A 180 -21.93 32.51 11.88
CA PRO A 180 -22.59 31.69 12.89
C PRO A 180 -23.28 32.54 13.94
N GLU A 181 -24.42 32.08 14.44
CA GLU A 181 -25.30 32.80 15.40
C GLU A 181 -25.95 34.09 14.88
N GLN A 182 -25.65 34.49 13.64
CA GLN A 182 -26.20 35.74 13.06
C GLN A 182 -27.01 35.52 11.78
N GLY A 183 -26.62 34.56 10.92
CA GLY A 183 -27.37 34.22 9.72
C GLY A 183 -26.57 34.12 8.45
N ILE A 184 -27.27 34.04 7.33
CA ILE A 184 -26.71 33.91 5.99
C ILE A 184 -26.87 35.22 5.24
N TYR A 185 -25.78 35.62 4.60
CA TYR A 185 -25.68 36.83 3.82
C TYR A 185 -25.23 36.52 2.40
N TYR A 186 -25.55 37.39 1.45
CA TYR A 186 -25.03 37.38 0.11
C TYR A 186 -24.45 38.72 -0.30
N PHE A 187 -23.42 38.72 -1.08
CA PHE A 187 -22.85 39.96 -1.63
C PHE A 187 -23.70 40.43 -2.81
N ASP A 188 -24.18 41.65 -2.73
CA ASP A 188 -24.94 42.32 -3.78
C ASP A 188 -24.00 43.23 -4.56
N GLU A 189 -23.68 42.86 -5.78
CA GLU A 189 -22.75 43.56 -6.66
C GLU A 189 -23.26 44.98 -6.99
N ALA A 190 -24.58 45.20 -7.05
CA ALA A 190 -25.13 46.51 -7.40
C ALA A 190 -24.96 47.53 -6.25
N SER A 191 -25.18 47.16 -5.02
CA SER A 191 -25.00 48.00 -3.83
C SER A 191 -23.60 47.88 -3.22
N GLN A 192 -22.76 46.99 -3.71
CA GLN A 192 -21.43 46.70 -3.15
C GLN A 192 -21.48 46.46 -1.63
N ALA A 193 -22.41 45.65 -1.18
CA ALA A 193 -22.63 45.35 0.23
C ALA A 193 -23.16 43.92 0.45
N PHE A 194 -22.90 43.37 1.62
CA PHE A 194 -23.54 42.13 2.05
C PHE A 194 -24.96 42.44 2.57
N LYS A 195 -25.92 41.71 2.04
CA LYS A 195 -27.32 41.75 2.45
C LYS A 195 -27.70 40.46 3.15
N ILE A 196 -28.51 40.55 4.21
CA ILE A 196 -29.03 39.36 4.88
C ILE A 196 -29.97 38.62 3.94
N PHE A 197 -29.76 37.33 3.82
CA PHE A 197 -30.63 36.43 3.07
C PHE A 197 -31.72 35.87 3.99
N GLU A 198 -31.32 35.23 5.07
CA GLU A 198 -32.17 34.65 6.07
C GLU A 198 -31.48 34.55 7.45
N ASP A 199 -32.28 34.61 8.51
CA ASP A 199 -31.84 34.40 9.87
C ASP A 199 -31.77 32.88 10.19
N HIS A 200 -30.59 32.33 10.07
CA HIS A 200 -30.29 30.92 10.36
C HIS A 200 -29.24 30.83 11.48
N ARG A 201 -29.56 31.34 12.65
CA ARG A 201 -28.68 31.38 13.82
C ARG A 201 -28.21 30.01 14.31
N GLU A 202 -29.01 28.96 14.04
CA GLU A 202 -28.69 27.61 14.39
C GLU A 202 -27.66 26.93 13.45
N ALA A 203 -27.37 27.54 12.31
CA ALA A 203 -26.42 27.01 11.37
C ALA A 203 -24.98 27.22 11.87
N THR A 204 -24.22 26.15 11.90
CA THR A 204 -22.81 26.13 12.32
C THR A 204 -21.87 26.17 11.14
N HIS A 205 -22.28 25.61 10.02
CA HIS A 205 -21.51 25.57 8.77
C HIS A 205 -22.46 25.49 7.58
N PHE A 206 -21.98 25.88 6.40
CA PHE A 206 -22.75 25.74 5.17
C PHE A 206 -21.84 25.46 3.98
N LEU A 207 -22.45 24.97 2.91
CA LEU A 207 -21.83 24.92 1.61
C LEU A 207 -22.87 25.18 0.51
N VAL A 208 -22.42 25.58 -0.66
CA VAL A 208 -23.25 25.72 -1.87
C VAL A 208 -22.83 24.67 -2.89
N LYS A 209 -23.81 23.92 -3.38
CA LYS A 209 -23.64 22.93 -4.45
C LYS A 209 -24.81 23.07 -5.41
N ASP A 210 -24.55 23.34 -6.68
CA ASP A 210 -25.54 23.39 -7.76
C ASP A 210 -26.77 24.26 -7.41
N ASP A 211 -26.60 25.52 -7.04
CA ASP A 211 -27.65 26.47 -6.62
C ASP A 211 -28.45 26.03 -5.37
N VAL A 212 -27.89 25.10 -4.62
CA VAL A 212 -28.47 24.61 -3.38
C VAL A 212 -27.58 24.98 -2.22
N LEU A 213 -28.15 25.72 -1.27
CA LEU A 213 -27.51 25.96 0.02
C LEU A 213 -27.80 24.79 0.94
N TRP A 214 -26.75 24.16 1.43
CA TRP A 214 -26.81 23.15 2.47
C TRP A 214 -26.30 23.70 3.77
N LEU A 215 -27.11 23.60 4.81
CA LEU A 215 -26.78 24.12 6.15
C LEU A 215 -26.63 22.96 7.12
N ALA A 216 -25.56 22.98 7.89
CA ALA A 216 -25.33 22.10 9.03
C ALA A 216 -25.65 22.82 10.33
N GLY A 217 -26.13 22.10 11.32
CA GLY A 217 -26.47 22.61 12.64
C GLY A 217 -27.22 21.53 13.43
N GLU A 218 -28.20 21.93 14.24
CA GLU A 218 -29.12 20.99 14.91
C GLU A 218 -30.03 20.26 13.92
N ARG A 219 -30.20 20.84 12.73
CA ARG A 219 -30.94 20.26 11.60
C ARG A 219 -30.14 20.48 10.33
N ILE A 220 -30.27 19.56 9.40
CA ILE A 220 -29.72 19.74 8.06
C ILE A 220 -30.80 20.40 7.21
N LYS A 221 -30.49 21.54 6.60
CA LYS A 221 -31.41 22.23 5.70
C LYS A 221 -30.85 22.25 4.28
N LYS A 222 -31.73 21.94 3.32
CA LYS A 222 -31.49 22.04 1.87
C LYS A 222 -32.37 23.16 1.33
N ILE A 223 -31.79 24.24 0.84
CA ILE A 223 -32.50 25.41 0.29
C ILE A 223 -32.09 25.57 -1.17
N THR A 224 -33.00 25.35 -2.10
CA THR A 224 -32.75 25.60 -3.52
C THR A 224 -33.14 27.05 -3.85
N ILE A 225 -32.27 27.77 -4.51
CA ILE A 225 -32.42 29.14 -4.88
C ILE A 225 -32.49 29.34 -6.41
N ASP A 226 -33.04 30.49 -6.84
CA ASP A 226 -32.97 30.90 -8.25
C ASP A 226 -31.92 32.02 -8.45
N LYS A 227 -31.70 32.40 -9.70
CA LYS A 227 -30.79 33.50 -10.09
C LYS A 227 -31.14 34.85 -9.38
N ARG A 228 -32.40 35.03 -8.98
CA ARG A 228 -32.87 36.23 -8.24
C ARG A 228 -32.75 36.08 -6.72
N LYS A 229 -32.12 34.97 -6.26
CA LYS A 229 -31.97 34.64 -4.82
C LYS A 229 -33.30 34.38 -4.13
N LYS A 230 -34.35 34.00 -4.89
CA LYS A 230 -35.60 33.54 -4.34
C LYS A 230 -35.54 32.05 -4.06
N VAL A 231 -36.11 31.67 -2.93
CA VAL A 231 -36.20 30.28 -2.55
C VAL A 231 -37.19 29.56 -3.45
N LYS A 232 -36.75 28.49 -4.15
CA LYS A 232 -37.59 27.61 -4.94
C LYS A 232 -38.16 26.45 -4.09
N SER A 233 -37.36 25.95 -3.18
CA SER A 233 -37.78 24.83 -2.32
C SER A 233 -36.96 24.82 -1.02
N ARG A 234 -37.55 24.25 0.02
CA ARG A 234 -36.89 24.02 1.33
C ARG A 234 -37.18 22.63 1.80
N ASN A 235 -36.15 21.95 2.21
CA ASN A 235 -36.27 20.68 2.89
C ASN A 235 -35.47 20.74 4.19
N THR A 236 -36.08 20.29 5.27
CA THR A 236 -35.42 20.19 6.57
C THR A 236 -35.41 18.73 6.98
N TYR A 237 -34.23 18.23 7.26
CA TYR A 237 -34.02 16.87 7.71
C TYR A 237 -33.79 16.91 9.22
N ALA A 238 -34.71 16.33 9.98
CA ALA A 238 -34.57 16.21 11.42
C ALA A 238 -33.48 15.16 11.73
N THR A 239 -32.61 15.47 12.67
CA THR A 239 -31.57 14.57 13.16
C THR A 239 -31.55 14.65 14.69
N ASP A 240 -31.07 13.57 15.31
CA ASP A 240 -30.80 13.49 16.74
C ASP A 240 -29.40 14.06 17.09
N LYS A 241 -28.69 14.60 16.10
CA LYS A 241 -27.30 15.02 16.20
C LYS A 241 -27.13 16.45 15.77
N LYS A 242 -26.22 17.15 16.45
CA LYS A 242 -25.77 18.48 16.06
C LYS A 242 -24.53 18.37 15.19
N PHE A 243 -24.62 18.84 13.94
CA PHE A 243 -23.52 18.86 13.02
C PHE A 243 -22.78 20.19 13.10
N LYS A 244 -21.45 20.10 13.14
CA LYS A 244 -20.57 21.28 13.20
C LYS A 244 -20.00 21.65 11.85
N TYR A 245 -19.89 20.70 10.94
CA TYR A 245 -19.24 20.88 9.66
C TYR A 245 -19.99 20.14 8.55
N ILE A 246 -19.99 20.73 7.36
CA ILE A 246 -20.46 20.10 6.13
C ILE A 246 -19.45 20.36 5.03
N ALA A 247 -19.09 19.35 4.27
CA ALA A 247 -18.17 19.46 3.16
C ALA A 247 -18.65 18.63 1.96
N LYS A 248 -18.19 19.01 0.78
CA LYS A 248 -18.47 18.32 -0.48
C LYS A 248 -17.28 17.43 -0.80
N SER A 249 -17.56 16.15 -1.08
CA SER A 249 -16.57 15.24 -1.62
C SER A 249 -16.41 15.45 -3.13
N ASN A 250 -15.40 14.83 -3.71
CA ASN A 250 -15.21 14.79 -5.17
C ASN A 250 -16.28 13.92 -5.87
N SER A 251 -16.97 13.06 -5.12
CA SER A 251 -18.17 12.33 -5.55
C SER A 251 -19.44 13.16 -5.33
N GLU A 252 -20.61 12.66 -5.71
CA GLU A 252 -21.90 13.33 -5.46
C GLU A 252 -22.32 13.36 -3.97
N LEU A 253 -21.49 12.80 -3.07
CA LEU A 253 -21.78 12.74 -1.64
C LEU A 253 -21.41 14.03 -0.93
N LEU A 254 -22.23 14.39 0.08
CA LEU A 254 -21.87 15.37 1.09
C LEU A 254 -21.44 14.65 2.36
N PHE A 255 -20.50 15.21 3.06
CA PHE A 255 -20.05 14.72 4.35
C PHE A 255 -20.41 15.73 5.45
N LEU A 256 -20.83 15.20 6.57
CA LEU A 256 -21.27 15.92 7.75
C LEU A 256 -20.45 15.45 8.94
N ALA A 257 -19.95 16.37 9.74
CA ALA A 257 -19.24 16.05 10.96
C ALA A 257 -19.94 16.59 12.21
N THR A 258 -20.02 15.74 13.21
CA THR A 258 -20.29 16.15 14.61
C THR A 258 -18.96 16.47 15.29
N GLU A 259 -18.88 16.48 16.61
CA GLU A 259 -17.59 16.62 17.33
C GLU A 259 -16.70 15.40 17.17
N THR A 260 -17.30 14.20 17.04
CA THR A 260 -16.58 12.93 17.13
C THR A 260 -16.92 11.93 16.01
N GLN A 261 -17.86 12.26 15.13
CA GLN A 261 -18.39 11.34 14.14
C GLN A 261 -18.51 11.99 12.77
N ILE A 262 -18.29 11.23 11.71
CA ILE A 262 -18.45 11.67 10.32
C ILE A 262 -19.54 10.83 9.65
N TYR A 263 -20.37 11.48 8.88
CA TYR A 263 -21.49 10.92 8.15
C TYR A 263 -21.43 11.29 6.69
N SER A 264 -21.80 10.38 5.80
CA SER A 264 -22.08 10.68 4.39
C SER A 264 -23.57 10.87 4.17
N LEU A 265 -23.90 11.81 3.29
CA LEU A 265 -25.25 12.15 2.89
C LEU A 265 -25.37 11.96 1.37
N ASN A 266 -26.17 11.00 0.93
CA ASN A 266 -26.45 10.86 -0.49
C ASN A 266 -27.52 11.86 -0.92
N THR A 267 -27.18 12.71 -1.89
CA THR A 267 -28.04 13.82 -2.37
C THR A 267 -28.78 13.51 -3.66
N VAL A 268 -28.45 12.39 -4.30
CA VAL A 268 -29.06 11.97 -5.60
C VAL A 268 -30.44 11.32 -5.39
N ASP A 269 -30.62 10.62 -4.28
CA ASP A 269 -31.88 9.95 -3.94
C ASP A 269 -32.98 10.94 -3.51
N LYS A 270 -34.23 10.70 -3.92
CA LYS A 270 -35.42 11.44 -3.45
C LYS A 270 -35.60 11.33 -1.93
N LYS A 271 -35.13 10.26 -1.31
CA LYS A 271 -35.03 10.07 0.12
C LYS A 271 -33.57 10.22 0.55
N VAL A 272 -33.26 11.27 1.26
CA VAL A 272 -31.94 11.49 1.83
C VAL A 272 -31.62 10.39 2.83
N LYS A 273 -30.61 9.59 2.54
CA LYS A 273 -30.08 8.59 3.46
C LYS A 273 -28.77 9.10 4.03
N MET A 274 -28.71 9.21 5.34
CA MET A 274 -27.50 9.55 6.09
C MET A 274 -26.87 8.28 6.63
N LYS A 275 -25.60 8.11 6.40
CA LYS A 275 -24.84 6.93 6.78
C LYS A 275 -23.62 7.36 7.58
N ARG A 276 -23.42 6.76 8.76
CA ARG A 276 -22.20 7.00 9.53
C ARG A 276 -21.00 6.37 8.79
N VAL A 277 -19.96 7.16 8.60
CA VAL A 277 -18.75 6.78 7.89
C VAL A 277 -17.64 6.45 8.86
N PHE A 278 -17.55 7.21 9.95
CA PHE A 278 -16.51 7.06 10.95
C PHE A 278 -17.00 7.48 12.35
N GLY A 279 -16.39 6.90 13.38
CA GLY A 279 -16.74 7.11 14.78
C GLY A 279 -17.72 6.07 15.34
N SER A 280 -17.51 5.60 16.57
CA SER A 280 -18.34 4.60 17.22
C SER A 280 -19.55 5.22 17.91
N SER A 281 -20.64 4.46 18.04
CA SER A 281 -21.73 4.75 18.98
C SER A 281 -21.50 4.13 20.36
N ASP A 282 -20.45 3.30 20.49
CA ASP A 282 -20.11 2.61 21.72
C ASP A 282 -18.89 3.30 22.37
N PRO A 283 -19.05 3.91 23.55
CA PRO A 283 -17.97 4.62 24.22
C PRO A 283 -16.82 3.73 24.69
N HIS A 284 -16.91 2.41 24.55
CA HIS A 284 -15.89 1.44 24.93
C HIS A 284 -15.06 0.89 23.76
N ARG A 285 -15.35 1.34 22.53
CA ARG A 285 -14.55 0.95 21.35
C ARG A 285 -13.54 2.03 20.98
N VAL A 286 -12.29 1.62 20.79
CA VAL A 286 -11.11 2.45 20.51
C VAL A 286 -11.11 3.14 19.13
N GLU A 287 -12.14 2.95 18.33
CA GLU A 287 -12.27 3.50 16.96
C GLU A 287 -12.92 4.90 16.91
N GLU A 288 -12.74 5.70 17.94
CA GLU A 288 -13.28 7.07 17.97
C GLU A 288 -12.22 8.08 17.51
N LEU A 289 -12.68 9.10 16.76
CA LEU A 289 -11.90 10.33 16.67
C LEU A 289 -11.59 10.80 18.10
N PRO A 290 -10.35 11.17 18.41
CA PRO A 290 -10.01 11.68 19.72
C PRO A 290 -10.97 12.82 20.10
N TYR A 291 -11.49 12.78 21.29
CA TYR A 291 -12.63 13.46 21.90
C TYR A 291 -12.79 14.99 21.71
N GLU A 292 -12.15 15.62 20.73
CA GLU A 292 -12.22 17.07 20.62
C GLU A 292 -12.54 17.54 19.21
N SER A 293 -13.24 18.68 19.14
CA SER A 293 -13.91 19.21 17.97
C SER A 293 -13.10 19.17 16.67
N ILE A 294 -13.74 18.67 15.63
CA ILE A 294 -13.27 18.74 14.26
C ILE A 294 -13.24 20.22 13.84
N ASN A 295 -12.09 20.68 13.35
CA ASN A 295 -11.91 22.04 12.86
C ASN A 295 -12.21 22.13 11.35
N HIS A 296 -11.76 21.13 10.57
CA HIS A 296 -11.91 21.16 9.12
C HIS A 296 -11.92 19.73 8.52
N LEU A 297 -12.64 19.57 7.41
CA LEU A 297 -12.60 18.38 6.56
C LEU A 297 -12.10 18.78 5.18
N GLU A 298 -11.02 18.17 4.74
CA GLU A 298 -10.48 18.34 3.38
C GLU A 298 -10.56 17.02 2.63
N PHE A 299 -10.98 17.09 1.37
CA PHE A 299 -11.11 15.94 0.50
C PHE A 299 -10.07 16.01 -0.60
N THR A 300 -9.17 15.06 -0.58
CA THR A 300 -8.22 14.88 -1.67
C THR A 300 -8.58 13.62 -2.45
N LEU A 301 -8.33 13.61 -3.74
CA LEU A 301 -8.49 12.41 -4.54
C LEU A 301 -7.38 11.43 -4.15
N ASN A 302 -7.75 10.16 -3.94
CA ASN A 302 -6.76 9.13 -3.95
C ASN A 302 -6.19 8.99 -5.38
N GLU A 303 -5.17 8.17 -5.53
CA GLU A 303 -4.50 7.94 -6.81
C GLU A 303 -5.43 7.39 -7.90
N MET A 304 -6.58 6.84 -7.49
CA MET A 304 -7.59 6.24 -8.36
C MET A 304 -8.58 7.25 -8.95
N ASN A 305 -8.62 8.50 -8.49
CA ASN A 305 -9.70 9.45 -8.71
C ASN A 305 -11.11 8.89 -8.36
N LEU A 306 -11.19 7.80 -7.60
CA LEU A 306 -12.41 7.04 -7.37
C LEU A 306 -12.89 7.15 -5.93
N ASN A 307 -11.99 7.33 -4.97
CA ASN A 307 -12.32 7.44 -3.55
C ASN A 307 -11.70 8.68 -2.93
N ASP A 308 -12.48 9.33 -2.10
CA ASP A 308 -11.99 10.46 -1.32
C ASP A 308 -11.04 9.94 -0.23
N VAL A 309 -9.91 10.61 -0.13
CA VAL A 309 -9.07 10.58 1.06
C VAL A 309 -9.52 11.77 1.91
N ILE A 310 -9.94 11.51 3.13
CA ILE A 310 -10.51 12.52 4.00
C ILE A 310 -9.47 12.92 5.06
N TRP A 311 -9.08 14.15 5.03
CA TRP A 311 -8.26 14.75 6.06
C TRP A 311 -9.15 15.41 7.10
N VAL A 312 -9.01 14.99 8.34
CA VAL A 312 -9.78 15.52 9.48
C VAL A 312 -8.84 16.30 10.38
N SER A 313 -8.94 17.61 10.30
CA SER A 313 -8.20 18.52 11.20
C SER A 313 -8.93 18.65 12.52
N HIS A 314 -8.26 18.51 13.63
CA HIS A 314 -8.86 18.62 14.96
C HIS A 314 -7.89 19.24 15.98
N LYS A 315 -8.41 19.55 17.19
CA LYS A 315 -7.65 20.24 18.24
C LYS A 315 -6.43 19.46 18.77
N ASN A 316 -6.41 18.15 18.63
CA ASN A 316 -5.33 17.32 19.11
C ASN A 316 -4.47 16.72 18.00
N GLY A 317 -4.60 17.18 16.75
CA GLY A 317 -3.80 16.73 15.64
C GLY A 317 -4.54 16.58 14.32
N LEU A 318 -4.19 15.56 13.59
CA LEU A 318 -4.70 15.25 12.25
C LEU A 318 -5.08 13.79 12.17
N CYS A 319 -6.21 13.50 11.57
CA CYS A 319 -6.61 12.15 11.21
C CYS A 319 -6.76 12.03 9.69
N LEU A 320 -6.23 10.96 9.14
CA LEU A 320 -6.39 10.58 7.75
C LEU A 320 -7.37 9.42 7.68
N LEU A 321 -8.41 9.53 6.85
CA LEU A 321 -9.35 8.44 6.56
C LEU A 321 -9.28 8.11 5.07
N TRP A 322 -9.28 6.82 4.75
CA TRP A 322 -9.34 6.36 3.36
C TRP A 322 -10.15 5.08 3.23
N SER A 323 -10.79 4.91 2.10
CA SER A 323 -11.48 3.66 1.78
C SER A 323 -10.47 2.62 1.32
N THR A 324 -10.70 1.38 1.73
CA THR A 324 -9.90 0.24 1.29
C THR A 324 -10.40 -0.31 -0.03
N PHE A 325 -9.51 -0.95 -0.77
CA PHE A 325 -9.87 -1.61 -2.02
C PHE A 325 -10.79 -2.82 -1.79
N PHE A 326 -10.47 -3.61 -0.77
CA PHE A 326 -11.30 -4.68 -0.29
C PHE A 326 -11.97 -4.30 1.03
N GLN A 327 -13.20 -4.74 1.19
CA GLN A 327 -13.99 -4.55 2.39
C GLN A 327 -14.42 -5.89 2.96
N ASN A 328 -14.30 -6.02 4.28
CA ASN A 328 -14.84 -7.17 4.99
C ASN A 328 -16.37 -7.14 5.01
N VAL A 329 -16.99 -8.30 4.85
CA VAL A 329 -18.42 -8.43 5.10
C VAL A 329 -18.64 -8.48 6.61
N PRO A 330 -19.33 -7.49 7.19
CA PRO A 330 -19.57 -7.46 8.63
C PRO A 330 -20.34 -8.67 9.11
N GLY A 331 -19.94 -9.20 10.26
CA GLY A 331 -20.53 -10.43 10.85
C GLY A 331 -19.95 -11.73 10.31
N MET A 332 -19.08 -11.68 9.28
CA MET A 332 -18.39 -12.83 8.71
C MET A 332 -16.87 -12.82 8.96
N GLY A 333 -16.37 -11.83 9.68
CA GLY A 333 -14.95 -11.76 10.07
C GLY A 333 -14.55 -12.93 10.96
N HIS A 334 -13.32 -13.43 10.78
CA HIS A 334 -12.70 -14.54 11.49
C HIS A 334 -13.32 -15.93 11.28
N ASN A 335 -14.22 -16.08 10.29
CA ASN A 335 -14.78 -17.38 9.92
C ASN A 335 -14.17 -17.84 8.57
N ASN A 336 -13.57 -19.00 8.57
CA ASN A 336 -13.02 -19.61 7.35
C ASN A 336 -14.15 -19.86 6.32
N VAL A 337 -14.03 -19.26 5.15
CA VAL A 337 -14.95 -19.50 4.03
C VAL A 337 -14.62 -20.85 3.41
N LEU A 338 -15.61 -21.75 3.37
CA LEU A 338 -15.45 -23.10 2.79
C LEU A 338 -15.93 -23.19 1.36
N ALA A 339 -16.93 -22.41 0.97
CA ALA A 339 -17.44 -22.36 -0.38
C ALA A 339 -18.02 -20.98 -0.70
N LEU A 340 -17.89 -20.56 -1.94
CA LEU A 340 -18.43 -19.33 -2.48
C LEU A 340 -19.03 -19.60 -3.87
N ASN A 341 -20.22 -19.08 -4.12
CA ASN A 341 -20.84 -19.09 -5.45
C ASN A 341 -21.52 -17.75 -5.72
N THR A 342 -21.33 -17.22 -6.92
CA THR A 342 -21.97 -15.99 -7.40
C THR A 342 -23.02 -16.35 -8.44
N THR A 343 -24.23 -15.90 -8.24
CA THR A 343 -25.35 -16.24 -9.11
C THR A 343 -25.55 -15.21 -10.22
N SER A 344 -26.20 -15.62 -11.29
CA SER A 344 -26.61 -14.70 -12.37
C SER A 344 -27.60 -13.62 -11.91
N ASN A 345 -28.31 -13.84 -10.79
CA ASN A 345 -29.23 -12.88 -10.18
C ASN A 345 -28.52 -11.84 -9.31
N GLY A 346 -27.17 -11.93 -9.18
CA GLY A 346 -26.38 -11.06 -8.33
C GLY A 346 -26.42 -11.41 -6.84
N GLU A 347 -26.87 -12.61 -6.50
CA GLU A 347 -26.78 -13.14 -5.14
C GLU A 347 -25.43 -13.78 -4.92
N ILE A 348 -24.90 -13.65 -3.71
CA ILE A 348 -23.66 -14.27 -3.27
C ILE A 348 -23.99 -15.33 -2.23
N LEU A 349 -23.70 -16.57 -2.56
CA LEU A 349 -23.81 -17.68 -1.63
C LEU A 349 -22.45 -17.93 -1.00
N VAL A 350 -22.41 -17.99 0.31
CA VAL A 350 -21.18 -18.25 1.06
C VAL A 350 -21.43 -19.23 2.18
N SER A 351 -20.48 -20.12 2.39
CA SER A 351 -20.51 -21.05 3.53
C SER A 351 -19.23 -20.93 4.35
N HIS A 352 -19.39 -20.92 5.65
CA HIS A 352 -18.31 -20.86 6.63
C HIS A 352 -18.53 -21.86 7.78
N GLY A 353 -18.69 -23.13 7.44
CA GLY A 353 -18.95 -24.23 8.39
C GLY A 353 -20.45 -24.55 8.50
N PRO A 354 -21.01 -24.57 9.72
CA PRO A 354 -22.42 -24.87 9.92
C PRO A 354 -23.36 -23.72 9.51
N VAL A 355 -22.81 -22.57 9.13
CA VAL A 355 -23.58 -21.40 8.73
C VAL A 355 -23.35 -21.15 7.25
N HIS A 356 -24.42 -20.89 6.51
CA HIS A 356 -24.37 -20.42 5.14
C HIS A 356 -25.26 -19.20 4.99
N ASP A 357 -24.84 -18.30 4.13
CA ASP A 357 -25.48 -17.01 3.94
C ASP A 357 -25.75 -16.75 2.46
N ILE A 358 -26.85 -16.07 2.19
CA ILE A 358 -27.19 -15.52 0.88
C ILE A 358 -27.15 -14.02 1.00
N LEU A 359 -26.28 -13.39 0.23
CA LEU A 359 -26.11 -11.94 0.20
C LEU A 359 -26.75 -11.40 -1.07
N ASN A 360 -27.65 -10.44 -0.94
CA ASN A 360 -28.26 -9.73 -2.05
C ASN A 360 -27.62 -8.36 -2.20
N GLN A 361 -26.99 -8.08 -3.35
CA GLN A 361 -26.51 -6.79 -3.84
C GLN A 361 -26.32 -5.71 -2.75
N GLY A 362 -25.36 -5.92 -1.86
CA GLY A 362 -24.86 -4.87 -0.95
C GLY A 362 -25.81 -4.38 0.14
N THR A 363 -27.00 -4.92 0.28
CA THR A 363 -28.01 -4.32 1.17
C THR A 363 -28.56 -5.18 2.29
N SER A 364 -28.44 -6.50 2.26
CA SER A 364 -28.83 -7.32 3.42
C SER A 364 -28.17 -8.68 3.41
N ILE A 365 -27.56 -9.03 4.51
CA ILE A 365 -27.16 -10.40 4.81
C ILE A 365 -28.39 -11.07 5.43
N SER A 366 -28.98 -12.04 4.75
CA SER A 366 -29.91 -12.93 5.38
C SER A 366 -29.15 -14.14 5.92
N VAL A 367 -28.74 -14.08 7.18
CA VAL A 367 -28.16 -15.23 7.87
C VAL A 367 -29.27 -16.21 8.14
N ARG A 368 -29.23 -17.35 7.48
CA ARG A 368 -30.11 -18.50 7.84
C ARG A 368 -29.27 -19.49 8.64
N LYS A 369 -29.51 -19.52 9.93
CA LYS A 369 -29.07 -20.61 10.79
C LYS A 369 -30.05 -21.74 10.63
N GLU A 370 -29.67 -22.81 9.97
CA GLU A 370 -30.42 -24.06 10.02
C GLU A 370 -29.62 -25.06 10.86
N ASN A 371 -30.22 -25.47 11.97
CA ASN A 371 -29.55 -26.35 12.94
C ASN A 371 -29.34 -27.79 12.45
N ASP A 372 -29.90 -28.14 11.26
CA ASP A 372 -29.92 -29.51 10.77
C ASP A 372 -29.01 -29.77 9.57
N VAL A 373 -28.23 -28.79 9.14
CA VAL A 373 -27.33 -28.92 7.99
C VAL A 373 -25.86 -28.96 8.46
N ASN A 374 -25.23 -30.09 8.27
CA ASN A 374 -23.79 -30.28 8.59
C ASN A 374 -22.93 -29.54 7.57
N ASN A 375 -21.83 -28.93 8.04
CA ASN A 375 -20.77 -28.27 7.30
C ASN A 375 -20.90 -28.25 5.77
N ILE A 376 -21.45 -27.16 5.22
CA ILE A 376 -21.61 -26.97 3.77
C ILE A 376 -20.24 -26.62 3.16
N THR A 377 -19.84 -27.39 2.16
CA THR A 377 -18.54 -27.29 1.48
C THR A 377 -18.65 -27.11 -0.03
N GLY A 378 -19.86 -27.24 -0.57
CA GLY A 378 -20.18 -27.00 -1.98
C GLY A 378 -21.48 -26.22 -2.12
N LEU A 379 -21.53 -25.27 -3.04
CA LEU A 379 -22.68 -24.37 -3.26
C LEU A 379 -22.94 -24.24 -4.76
N ALA A 380 -24.21 -24.35 -5.13
CA ALA A 380 -24.68 -24.07 -6.48
C ALA A 380 -26.08 -23.46 -6.46
N SER A 381 -26.44 -22.69 -7.48
CA SER A 381 -27.79 -22.13 -7.60
C SER A 381 -28.20 -21.89 -9.05
N ASP A 382 -29.48 -22.04 -9.32
CA ASP A 382 -30.11 -21.63 -10.59
C ASP A 382 -31.53 -21.14 -10.31
N LYS A 383 -31.86 -19.95 -10.81
CA LYS A 383 -33.22 -19.36 -10.83
C LYS A 383 -34.00 -19.44 -9.52
N GLY A 384 -33.32 -19.34 -8.36
CA GLY A 384 -33.95 -19.38 -7.04
C GLY A 384 -34.00 -20.77 -6.40
N ASP A 385 -33.40 -21.76 -7.05
CA ASP A 385 -33.08 -23.06 -6.46
C ASP A 385 -31.64 -23.03 -5.97
N TYR A 386 -31.39 -23.58 -4.79
CA TYR A 386 -30.10 -23.66 -4.18
C TYR A 386 -29.76 -25.09 -3.81
N TRP A 387 -28.53 -25.49 -4.08
CA TRP A 387 -28.00 -26.78 -3.72
C TRP A 387 -26.82 -26.64 -2.80
N TYR A 388 -26.90 -27.29 -1.66
CA TYR A 388 -25.86 -27.26 -0.63
C TYR A 388 -25.22 -28.63 -0.48
N GLY A 389 -23.96 -28.78 -0.84
CA GLY A 389 -23.18 -29.99 -0.67
C GLY A 389 -22.46 -29.98 0.67
N SER A 390 -22.59 -31.05 1.44
CA SER A 390 -22.00 -31.17 2.77
C SER A 390 -20.65 -31.87 2.79
N ALA A 391 -19.93 -31.71 3.91
CA ALA A 391 -18.71 -32.44 4.21
C ALA A 391 -18.95 -33.97 4.40
N THR A 392 -20.19 -34.40 4.57
CA THR A 392 -20.55 -35.80 4.77
C THR A 392 -21.14 -36.49 3.53
N GLY A 393 -21.10 -35.80 2.37
CA GLY A 393 -21.62 -36.37 1.13
C GLY A 393 -23.13 -36.21 0.92
N ILE A 394 -23.76 -35.33 1.64
CA ILE A 394 -25.20 -35.07 1.50
C ILE A 394 -25.44 -33.80 0.70
N VAL A 395 -26.38 -33.82 -0.26
CA VAL A 395 -26.84 -32.64 -1.00
C VAL A 395 -28.23 -32.28 -0.50
N TYR A 396 -28.37 -31.01 -0.14
CA TYR A 396 -29.65 -30.42 0.21
C TYR A 396 -30.12 -29.52 -0.92
N HIS A 397 -31.31 -29.81 -1.46
CA HIS A 397 -31.96 -28.97 -2.45
C HIS A 397 -32.92 -28.02 -1.74
N TYR A 398 -32.70 -26.75 -1.93
CA TYR A 398 -33.40 -25.68 -1.25
C TYR A 398 -34.21 -24.84 -2.24
N ARG A 399 -35.49 -24.64 -1.98
CA ARG A 399 -36.40 -23.81 -2.80
C ARG A 399 -37.39 -23.07 -1.88
N ASN A 400 -37.60 -21.76 -2.16
CA ASN A 400 -38.52 -20.93 -1.39
C ASN A 400 -38.29 -20.98 0.13
N GLY A 401 -37.07 -21.05 0.58
CA GLY A 401 -36.72 -21.03 1.98
C GLY A 401 -36.87 -22.36 2.72
N ARG A 402 -37.00 -23.48 2.01
CA ARG A 402 -37.19 -24.83 2.62
C ARG A 402 -36.39 -25.87 1.88
N ILE A 403 -35.87 -26.85 2.59
CA ILE A 403 -35.31 -28.06 1.99
C ILE A 403 -36.47 -28.83 1.35
N VAL A 404 -36.43 -28.97 0.02
CA VAL A 404 -37.44 -29.72 -0.75
C VAL A 404 -36.99 -31.15 -1.01
N LYS A 405 -35.65 -31.42 -1.01
CA LYS A 405 -35.09 -32.74 -1.22
C LYS A 405 -33.75 -32.86 -0.50
N THR A 406 -33.49 -34.00 0.12
CA THR A 406 -32.18 -34.39 0.65
C THR A 406 -31.70 -35.61 -0.12
N ILE A 407 -30.47 -35.56 -0.62
CA ILE A 407 -29.90 -36.63 -1.43
C ILE A 407 -28.64 -37.09 -0.71
N ASP A 408 -28.61 -38.37 -0.34
CA ASP A 408 -27.45 -38.98 0.30
C ASP A 408 -26.53 -39.61 -0.76
N LEU A 409 -25.29 -39.09 -0.84
CA LEU A 409 -24.25 -39.53 -1.75
C LEU A 409 -22.99 -40.04 -1.01
N SER A 410 -23.15 -40.34 0.31
CA SER A 410 -22.07 -40.78 1.17
C SER A 410 -21.46 -42.13 0.75
N GLU A 411 -22.23 -43.00 0.11
CA GLU A 411 -21.73 -44.29 -0.45
C GLU A 411 -20.81 -44.07 -1.66
N ARG A 412 -21.00 -42.97 -2.44
CA ARG A 412 -20.19 -42.59 -3.59
C ARG A 412 -18.88 -41.94 -3.18
N GLY A 413 -18.95 -41.04 -2.24
CA GLY A 413 -17.80 -40.24 -1.80
C GLY A 413 -18.12 -39.47 -0.52
N SER A 414 -17.10 -38.91 0.10
CA SER A 414 -17.24 -38.09 1.30
C SER A 414 -17.61 -36.63 0.94
N THR A 415 -16.83 -35.69 1.34
CA THR A 415 -17.05 -34.24 1.19
C THR A 415 -17.39 -33.82 -0.24
N ILE A 416 -18.50 -33.12 -0.44
CA ILE A 416 -18.84 -32.43 -1.68
C ILE A 416 -18.21 -31.07 -1.63
N PHE A 417 -17.08 -30.90 -2.28
CA PHE A 417 -16.28 -29.67 -2.14
C PHE A 417 -16.43 -28.68 -3.30
N PHE A 418 -17.15 -29.07 -4.36
CA PHE A 418 -17.46 -28.18 -5.47
C PHE A 418 -18.77 -28.58 -6.13
N MET A 419 -19.56 -27.57 -6.50
CA MET A 419 -20.80 -27.73 -7.24
C MET A 419 -20.95 -26.62 -8.28
N SER A 420 -21.57 -26.92 -9.41
CA SER A 420 -21.90 -25.97 -10.49
C SER A 420 -23.20 -26.38 -11.17
N VAL A 421 -23.95 -25.40 -11.65
CA VAL A 421 -25.15 -25.66 -12.46
C VAL A 421 -24.81 -25.28 -13.90
N ASP A 422 -25.15 -26.16 -14.86
CA ASP A 422 -25.06 -25.85 -16.27
C ASP A 422 -26.30 -25.10 -16.79
N GLN A 423 -26.28 -24.69 -18.05
CA GLN A 423 -27.43 -23.98 -18.66
C GLN A 423 -28.69 -24.81 -18.82
N GLU A 424 -28.56 -26.13 -18.81
CA GLU A 424 -29.69 -27.05 -18.85
C GLU A 424 -30.36 -27.20 -17.47
N GLY A 425 -29.71 -26.70 -16.40
CA GLY A 425 -30.16 -26.78 -15.02
C GLY A 425 -29.71 -28.06 -14.31
N ASP A 426 -28.81 -28.83 -14.90
CA ASP A 426 -28.20 -29.99 -14.26
C ASP A 426 -27.13 -29.53 -13.25
N VAL A 427 -27.10 -30.17 -12.08
CA VAL A 427 -26.20 -29.81 -10.99
C VAL A 427 -25.04 -30.77 -10.93
N TRP A 428 -23.92 -30.35 -11.41
CA TRP A 428 -22.66 -31.06 -11.38
C TRP A 428 -21.95 -30.91 -10.05
N PHE A 429 -21.28 -31.98 -9.56
CA PHE A 429 -20.56 -31.93 -8.31
C PHE A 429 -19.32 -32.80 -8.27
N CYS A 430 -18.33 -32.35 -7.51
CA CYS A 430 -17.09 -33.05 -7.22
C CYS A 430 -17.05 -33.47 -5.76
N GLN A 431 -16.60 -34.70 -5.50
CA GLN A 431 -16.51 -35.28 -4.15
C GLN A 431 -15.10 -35.74 -3.81
N ALA A 432 -14.81 -35.76 -2.52
CA ALA A 432 -13.63 -36.42 -2.00
C ALA A 432 -13.85 -37.94 -1.95
N PRO A 433 -12.82 -38.77 -2.19
CA PRO A 433 -12.95 -40.20 -2.04
C PRO A 433 -13.16 -40.61 -0.58
N THR A 434 -13.71 -41.81 -0.41
CA THR A 434 -13.70 -42.53 0.87
C THR A 434 -12.50 -43.52 0.86
N ASP A 435 -12.68 -44.72 1.33
CA ASP A 435 -11.67 -45.78 1.25
C ASP A 435 -11.43 -46.28 -0.18
N LYS A 436 -12.31 -45.95 -1.12
CA LYS A 436 -12.20 -46.34 -2.52
C LYS A 436 -11.79 -45.16 -3.39
N PRO A 437 -10.89 -45.35 -4.39
CA PRO A 437 -10.56 -44.31 -5.35
C PRO A 437 -11.83 -43.81 -6.08
N LEU A 438 -12.04 -42.49 -6.09
CA LEU A 438 -13.11 -41.83 -6.83
C LEU A 438 -12.55 -41.26 -8.14
N VAL A 439 -13.15 -41.60 -9.27
CA VAL A 439 -12.81 -41.13 -10.60
C VAL A 439 -14.01 -40.35 -11.17
N GLY A 440 -13.71 -39.21 -11.80
CA GLY A 440 -14.72 -38.37 -12.48
C GLY A 440 -15.64 -37.59 -11.56
N VAL A 441 -16.84 -37.32 -12.04
CA VAL A 441 -17.86 -36.43 -11.43
C VAL A 441 -19.23 -37.10 -11.41
N ALA A 442 -20.21 -36.46 -10.80
CA ALA A 442 -21.60 -36.83 -11.01
C ALA A 442 -22.45 -35.57 -11.19
N LYS A 443 -23.65 -35.75 -11.73
CA LYS A 443 -24.66 -34.70 -11.83
C LYS A 443 -25.99 -35.16 -11.24
N ILE A 444 -26.76 -34.22 -10.81
CA ILE A 444 -28.20 -34.35 -10.51
C ILE A 444 -28.90 -33.72 -11.68
N ASP A 445 -29.62 -34.48 -12.46
CA ASP A 445 -30.34 -33.99 -13.63
C ASP A 445 -31.61 -33.19 -13.25
N ALA A 446 -32.23 -32.54 -14.22
CA ALA A 446 -33.45 -31.77 -14.02
C ALA A 446 -34.62 -32.61 -13.44
N LYS A 447 -34.58 -33.93 -13.53
CA LYS A 447 -35.56 -34.85 -12.92
C LYS A 447 -35.20 -35.19 -11.49
N GLY A 448 -33.98 -34.85 -11.08
CA GLY A 448 -33.44 -35.14 -9.78
C GLY A 448 -32.81 -36.54 -9.67
N ASP A 449 -32.51 -37.18 -10.80
CA ASP A 449 -31.78 -38.44 -10.88
C ASP A 449 -30.28 -38.21 -10.83
N ILE A 450 -29.53 -39.16 -10.22
CA ILE A 450 -28.09 -39.06 -10.08
C ILE A 450 -27.43 -39.81 -11.24
N VAL A 451 -26.67 -39.11 -12.04
CA VAL A 451 -25.88 -39.68 -13.14
C VAL A 451 -24.41 -39.55 -12.81
N SER A 452 -23.70 -40.68 -12.74
CA SER A 452 -22.28 -40.71 -12.49
C SER A 452 -21.48 -40.78 -13.81
N TYR A 453 -20.43 -40.03 -13.89
CA TYR A 453 -19.50 -39.97 -15.00
C TYR A 453 -18.13 -40.41 -14.49
N GLY A 454 -17.84 -41.71 -14.71
CA GLY A 454 -16.61 -42.36 -14.32
C GLY A 454 -15.72 -42.70 -15.53
N ARG A 455 -15.02 -43.83 -15.43
CA ARG A 455 -14.14 -44.31 -16.51
C ARG A 455 -14.88 -44.65 -17.82
N GLU A 456 -16.07 -45.17 -17.70
CA GLU A 456 -17.00 -45.48 -18.81
C GLU A 456 -17.50 -44.25 -19.55
N LYS A 457 -17.41 -43.08 -18.91
CA LYS A 457 -17.79 -41.80 -19.46
C LYS A 457 -16.58 -40.90 -19.76
N GLY A 458 -15.38 -41.49 -19.85
CA GLY A 458 -14.17 -40.87 -20.35
C GLY A 458 -13.22 -40.27 -19.31
N PHE A 459 -13.49 -40.41 -18.01
CA PHE A 459 -12.57 -39.94 -16.99
C PHE A 459 -11.51 -41.01 -16.62
N ASP A 460 -10.25 -40.59 -16.50
CA ASP A 460 -9.15 -41.43 -16.04
C ASP A 460 -8.68 -41.07 -14.63
N SER A 461 -9.02 -39.89 -14.14
CA SER A 461 -8.55 -39.32 -12.89
C SER A 461 -9.67 -38.75 -12.04
N ARG A 462 -9.32 -38.37 -10.82
CA ARG A 462 -10.19 -37.57 -9.93
C ARG A 462 -10.33 -36.15 -10.45
N VAL A 463 -11.54 -35.67 -10.45
CA VAL A 463 -11.88 -34.29 -10.85
C VAL A 463 -12.05 -33.40 -9.62
N LEU A 464 -11.51 -32.22 -9.67
CA LEU A 464 -11.55 -31.24 -8.60
C LEU A 464 -12.49 -30.05 -8.89
N VAL A 465 -12.73 -29.79 -10.16
CA VAL A 465 -13.57 -28.65 -10.60
C VAL A 465 -14.26 -28.99 -11.92
N ILE A 466 -15.47 -28.48 -12.10
CA ILE A 466 -16.22 -28.53 -13.34
C ILE A 466 -16.89 -27.18 -13.57
N ARG A 467 -16.64 -26.55 -14.72
CA ARG A 467 -17.20 -25.24 -15.04
C ARG A 467 -17.62 -25.15 -16.49
N GLU A 468 -18.65 -24.39 -16.71
CA GLU A 468 -19.13 -24.04 -18.03
C GLU A 468 -18.47 -22.75 -18.52
N GLY A 469 -18.04 -22.76 -19.77
CA GLY A 469 -17.49 -21.57 -20.45
C GLY A 469 -18.58 -20.81 -21.23
N GLY A 470 -18.24 -19.62 -21.72
CA GLY A 470 -19.18 -18.71 -22.39
C GLY A 470 -19.84 -19.21 -23.69
N ARG A 471 -19.48 -20.42 -24.17
CA ARG A 471 -20.07 -21.03 -25.39
C ARG A 471 -20.81 -22.33 -25.09
N ASN A 472 -21.36 -22.49 -23.88
CA ASN A 472 -21.97 -23.71 -23.40
C ASN A 472 -21.01 -24.92 -23.41
N GLU A 473 -19.72 -24.66 -23.34
CA GLU A 473 -18.70 -25.70 -23.30
C GLU A 473 -18.38 -26.05 -21.86
N LEU A 474 -18.68 -27.27 -21.47
CA LEU A 474 -18.41 -27.77 -20.13
C LEU A 474 -17.02 -28.37 -20.05
N TYR A 475 -16.21 -27.87 -19.15
CA TYR A 475 -14.87 -28.36 -18.87
C TYR A 475 -14.76 -28.91 -17.45
N ALA A 476 -13.97 -29.95 -17.29
CA ALA A 476 -13.64 -30.53 -15.98
C ALA A 476 -12.12 -30.64 -15.84
N ALA A 477 -11.62 -30.41 -14.64
CA ALA A 477 -10.18 -30.52 -14.38
C ALA A 477 -9.90 -31.17 -13.02
N GLY A 478 -8.71 -31.72 -12.89
CA GLY A 478 -8.33 -32.43 -11.68
C GLY A 478 -6.88 -32.87 -11.61
N ILE A 479 -6.67 -34.10 -11.20
CA ILE A 479 -5.36 -34.63 -10.78
C ILE A 479 -4.67 -35.39 -11.91
N GLY A 480 -3.38 -35.17 -12.03
CA GLY A 480 -2.47 -35.97 -12.89
C GLY A 480 -1.92 -35.20 -14.09
N THR A 481 -0.77 -35.60 -14.55
CA THR A 481 -0.02 -34.89 -15.62
C THR A 481 -0.49 -35.26 -17.04
N SER A 482 -1.25 -36.32 -17.22
CA SER A 482 -1.79 -36.80 -18.50
C SER A 482 -3.32 -36.73 -18.58
N SER A 483 -3.99 -36.40 -17.48
CA SER A 483 -5.45 -36.48 -17.36
C SER A 483 -5.97 -35.33 -16.47
N TYR A 484 -5.47 -34.13 -16.68
CA TYR A 484 -5.78 -32.95 -15.84
C TYR A 484 -6.89 -32.06 -16.41
N LEU A 485 -7.26 -32.20 -17.70
CA LEU A 485 -8.27 -31.39 -18.38
C LEU A 485 -9.16 -32.25 -19.26
N TYR A 486 -10.45 -32.08 -19.13
CA TYR A 486 -11.47 -32.77 -19.91
C TYR A 486 -12.49 -31.78 -20.46
N LYS A 487 -13.09 -32.10 -21.60
CA LYS A 487 -14.20 -31.35 -22.21
C LYS A 487 -15.39 -32.28 -22.44
N TYR A 488 -16.56 -31.84 -22.06
CA TYR A 488 -17.79 -32.60 -22.29
C TYR A 488 -18.16 -32.60 -23.78
N ASN A 489 -18.48 -33.79 -24.30
CA ASN A 489 -19.04 -34.00 -25.61
C ASN A 489 -20.50 -34.38 -25.46
N GLU A 490 -21.42 -33.45 -25.65
CA GLU A 490 -22.84 -33.62 -25.50
C GLU A 490 -23.40 -34.69 -26.44
N ALA A 491 -22.95 -34.74 -27.71
CA ALA A 491 -23.45 -35.70 -28.69
C ALA A 491 -23.15 -37.18 -28.32
N ARG A 492 -22.11 -37.42 -27.53
CA ARG A 492 -21.69 -38.74 -27.06
C ARG A 492 -22.01 -38.98 -25.58
N ASP A 493 -22.46 -37.96 -24.87
CA ASP A 493 -22.66 -37.98 -23.43
C ASP A 493 -21.47 -38.51 -22.65
N LEU A 494 -20.26 -37.99 -22.95
CA LEU A 494 -19.02 -38.34 -22.27
C LEU A 494 -18.02 -37.20 -22.24
N PHE A 495 -17.04 -37.31 -21.38
CA PHE A 495 -15.92 -36.34 -21.30
C PHE A 495 -14.74 -36.87 -22.15
N GLU A 496 -14.17 -36.00 -22.94
CA GLU A 496 -12.98 -36.23 -23.71
C GLU A 496 -11.76 -35.64 -23.01
N ASN A 497 -10.71 -36.45 -22.83
CA ASN A 497 -9.46 -35.95 -22.29
C ASN A 497 -8.81 -34.97 -23.29
N LYS A 498 -8.59 -33.74 -22.87
CA LYS A 498 -7.96 -32.63 -23.61
C LYS A 498 -6.59 -32.26 -23.06
N SER A 499 -6.06 -33.03 -22.11
CA SER A 499 -4.74 -32.79 -21.53
C SER A 499 -3.63 -32.94 -22.58
N LEU A 500 -2.83 -31.91 -22.72
CA LEU A 500 -1.64 -31.88 -23.56
C LEU A 500 -0.38 -32.18 -22.72
N PRO A 501 0.72 -32.70 -23.29
CA PRO A 501 1.98 -32.81 -22.60
C PRO A 501 2.42 -31.45 -22.04
N LEU A 502 2.75 -31.40 -20.76
CA LEU A 502 3.18 -30.16 -20.11
C LEU A 502 4.63 -29.82 -20.50
N PRO A 503 4.91 -28.65 -21.09
CA PRO A 503 6.23 -28.30 -21.63
C PRO A 503 7.23 -27.85 -20.55
N PHE A 504 6.94 -28.13 -19.28
CA PHE A 504 7.74 -27.74 -18.10
C PHE A 504 7.74 -28.87 -17.07
N LYS A 505 8.68 -28.81 -16.14
CA LYS A 505 8.74 -29.75 -15.03
C LYS A 505 7.63 -29.45 -14.02
N VAL A 506 6.82 -30.42 -13.71
CA VAL A 506 5.73 -30.36 -12.75
C VAL A 506 6.06 -31.12 -11.47
N SER A 507 5.38 -30.79 -10.39
CA SER A 507 5.43 -31.52 -9.13
C SER A 507 4.84 -32.92 -9.27
N ILE A 508 5.24 -33.83 -8.37
CA ILE A 508 4.77 -35.22 -8.36
C ILE A 508 3.24 -35.28 -8.16
N ASN A 509 2.72 -34.34 -7.36
CA ASN A 509 1.29 -34.21 -7.07
C ASN A 509 0.70 -33.05 -7.86
N PHE A 510 0.78 -33.11 -9.18
CA PHE A 510 0.20 -32.06 -10.03
C PHE A 510 -1.33 -32.15 -10.00
N GLU A 511 -1.94 -31.04 -9.63
CA GLU A 511 -3.38 -30.86 -9.53
C GLU A 511 -3.81 -29.54 -10.18
N VAL A 512 -4.95 -29.55 -10.86
CA VAL A 512 -5.66 -28.35 -11.31
C VAL A 512 -6.81 -28.11 -10.36
N HIS A 513 -6.70 -27.04 -9.59
CA HIS A 513 -7.64 -26.72 -8.51
C HIS A 513 -8.89 -25.97 -8.97
N ASP A 514 -8.73 -25.09 -9.98
CA ASP A 514 -9.81 -24.31 -10.53
C ASP A 514 -9.56 -24.04 -12.02
N ILE A 515 -10.63 -23.78 -12.77
CA ILE A 515 -10.57 -23.40 -14.18
C ILE A 515 -11.49 -22.21 -14.45
N ALA A 516 -11.11 -21.40 -15.43
CA ALA A 516 -11.98 -20.35 -15.96
C ALA A 516 -11.81 -20.29 -17.48
N VAL A 517 -12.89 -20.04 -18.19
CA VAL A 517 -12.89 -19.93 -19.66
C VAL A 517 -13.19 -18.50 -20.03
N ASP A 518 -12.31 -17.87 -20.81
CA ASP A 518 -12.52 -16.49 -21.23
C ASP A 518 -13.40 -16.41 -22.50
N ASP A 519 -13.77 -15.18 -22.89
CA ASP A 519 -14.62 -14.92 -24.06
C ASP A 519 -14.02 -15.42 -25.39
N LYS A 520 -12.71 -15.64 -25.45
CA LYS A 520 -11.99 -16.16 -26.60
C LYS A 520 -11.99 -17.70 -26.65
N GLY A 521 -12.49 -18.33 -25.59
CA GLY A 521 -12.48 -19.81 -25.44
C GLY A 521 -11.17 -20.35 -24.92
N ILE A 522 -10.30 -19.52 -24.36
CA ILE A 522 -9.07 -19.95 -23.70
C ILE A 522 -9.42 -20.47 -22.32
N VAL A 523 -8.91 -21.67 -21.99
CA VAL A 523 -9.07 -22.26 -20.67
C VAL A 523 -7.86 -21.87 -19.79
N TRP A 524 -8.13 -21.11 -18.74
CA TRP A 524 -7.17 -20.80 -17.71
C TRP A 524 -7.27 -21.84 -16.60
N MET A 525 -6.13 -22.32 -16.10
CA MET A 525 -6.09 -23.37 -15.09
C MET A 525 -5.23 -22.95 -13.92
N ALA A 526 -5.83 -22.95 -12.73
CA ALA A 526 -5.16 -22.78 -11.46
C ALA A 526 -4.54 -24.13 -11.04
N SER A 527 -3.25 -24.19 -10.86
CA SER A 527 -2.58 -25.45 -10.53
C SER A 527 -1.62 -25.34 -9.35
N THR A 528 -1.19 -26.48 -8.83
CA THR A 528 -0.11 -26.58 -7.83
C THR A 528 1.19 -25.93 -8.29
N ASP A 529 1.44 -25.85 -9.58
CA ASP A 529 2.69 -25.36 -10.16
C ASP A 529 2.54 -24.00 -10.84
N GLY A 530 1.45 -23.28 -10.60
CA GLY A 530 1.20 -21.94 -11.15
C GLY A 530 -0.02 -21.85 -12.03
N LEU A 531 -0.12 -20.73 -12.74
CA LEU A 531 -1.18 -20.45 -13.69
C LEU A 531 -0.84 -21.02 -15.07
N LEU A 532 -1.75 -21.80 -15.64
CA LEU A 532 -1.62 -22.35 -16.98
C LEU A 532 -2.67 -21.78 -17.91
N LYS A 533 -2.30 -21.63 -19.17
CA LYS A 533 -3.15 -21.20 -20.27
C LYS A 533 -3.21 -22.27 -21.33
N TYR A 534 -4.42 -22.69 -21.71
CA TYR A 534 -4.70 -23.69 -22.72
C TYR A 534 -5.54 -23.06 -23.85
N ASP A 535 -5.07 -23.13 -25.07
CA ASP A 535 -5.70 -22.56 -26.28
C ASP A 535 -6.16 -23.61 -27.30
N THR A 536 -6.43 -24.84 -26.87
CA THR A 536 -6.75 -26.05 -27.66
C THR A 536 -5.58 -26.70 -28.40
N GLU A 537 -4.56 -25.97 -28.76
CA GLU A 537 -3.37 -26.46 -29.47
C GLU A 537 -2.16 -26.56 -28.56
N THR A 538 -2.04 -25.67 -27.62
CA THR A 538 -0.90 -25.57 -26.69
C THR A 538 -1.33 -25.36 -25.26
N VAL A 539 -0.48 -25.83 -24.34
CA VAL A 539 -0.54 -25.47 -22.93
C VAL A 539 0.73 -24.69 -22.57
N ARG A 540 0.59 -23.57 -21.90
CA ARG A 540 1.71 -22.72 -21.49
C ARG A 540 1.56 -22.32 -20.04
N LYS A 541 2.68 -22.26 -19.34
CA LYS A 541 2.76 -21.64 -18.03
C LYS A 541 2.86 -20.12 -18.20
N VAL A 542 2.06 -19.39 -17.46
CA VAL A 542 2.04 -17.92 -17.52
C VAL A 542 3.17 -17.39 -16.64
N ASP A 543 3.92 -16.45 -17.18
CA ASP A 543 4.95 -15.75 -16.42
C ASP A 543 4.32 -14.67 -15.54
N LEU A 544 4.45 -14.84 -14.24
CA LEU A 544 4.00 -13.89 -13.21
C LEU A 544 5.20 -13.39 -12.38
N GLY A 545 6.39 -13.34 -12.99
CA GLY A 545 7.61 -12.94 -12.30
C GLY A 545 7.98 -13.91 -11.17
N GLU A 546 8.17 -13.39 -9.97
CA GLU A 546 8.49 -14.21 -8.79
C GLU A 546 7.35 -15.17 -8.38
N TYR A 547 6.12 -14.89 -8.80
CA TYR A 547 4.92 -15.68 -8.48
C TYR A 547 4.63 -16.79 -9.47
N THR A 548 5.43 -16.94 -10.53
CA THR A 548 5.22 -17.90 -11.62
C THR A 548 5.09 -19.34 -11.14
N ASN A 549 5.80 -19.72 -10.07
CA ASN A 549 5.84 -21.09 -9.54
C ASN A 549 4.99 -21.28 -8.28
N GLY A 550 4.24 -20.25 -7.85
CA GLY A 550 3.35 -20.36 -6.68
C GLY A 550 2.08 -21.15 -7.00
N GLU A 551 1.54 -21.86 -6.01
CA GLU A 551 0.24 -22.54 -6.13
C GLU A 551 -0.86 -21.52 -6.38
N VAL A 552 -1.68 -21.75 -7.40
CA VAL A 552 -2.89 -20.97 -7.71
C VAL A 552 -4.11 -21.77 -7.28
N ARG A 553 -5.03 -21.14 -6.51
CA ARG A 553 -6.15 -21.81 -5.86
C ARG A 553 -7.50 -21.56 -6.49
N SER A 554 -7.72 -20.35 -6.99
CA SER A 554 -8.99 -19.96 -7.60
C SER A 554 -8.78 -19.01 -8.76
N LEU A 555 -9.72 -19.02 -9.70
CA LEU A 555 -9.74 -18.16 -10.88
C LEU A 555 -11.11 -17.49 -11.05
N SER A 556 -11.09 -16.28 -11.60
CA SER A 556 -12.30 -15.61 -12.09
C SER A 556 -11.93 -14.72 -13.27
N THR A 557 -12.62 -14.91 -14.40
CA THR A 557 -12.42 -14.12 -15.62
C THR A 557 -13.39 -12.95 -15.66
N MET A 558 -12.89 -11.77 -16.02
CA MET A 558 -13.72 -10.62 -16.36
C MET A 558 -13.89 -10.49 -17.87
N PRO A 559 -14.91 -9.75 -18.32
CA PRO A 559 -14.99 -9.31 -19.72
C PRO A 559 -13.68 -8.61 -20.12
N ASN A 560 -13.27 -8.71 -21.37
CA ASN A 560 -12.02 -8.15 -21.93
C ASN A 560 -10.73 -8.95 -21.63
N GLY A 561 -10.82 -10.17 -21.13
CA GLY A 561 -9.67 -11.04 -20.92
C GLY A 561 -8.85 -10.76 -19.67
N VAL A 562 -9.37 -9.97 -18.76
CA VAL A 562 -8.79 -9.77 -17.44
C VAL A 562 -9.06 -10.99 -16.55
N LEU A 563 -8.04 -11.42 -15.82
CA LEU A 563 -8.11 -12.58 -14.93
C LEU A 563 -7.75 -12.18 -13.50
N TRP A 564 -8.57 -12.61 -12.57
CA TRP A 564 -8.24 -12.63 -11.15
C TRP A 564 -7.87 -14.03 -10.71
N LEU A 565 -6.80 -14.13 -9.96
CA LEU A 565 -6.37 -15.40 -9.39
C LEU A 565 -5.96 -15.23 -7.93
N SER A 566 -6.21 -16.26 -7.14
CA SER A 566 -5.73 -16.33 -5.76
C SER A 566 -4.60 -17.34 -5.64
N THR A 567 -3.65 -17.03 -4.76
CA THR A 567 -2.48 -17.88 -4.51
C THR A 567 -2.50 -18.44 -3.09
N ASP A 568 -1.59 -19.35 -2.80
CA ASP A 568 -1.44 -19.95 -1.47
C ASP A 568 -0.79 -19.01 -0.44
N THR A 569 0.10 -18.10 -0.89
CA THR A 569 0.95 -17.30 0.00
C THR A 569 1.07 -15.83 -0.38
N ASN A 570 0.68 -15.47 -1.61
CA ASN A 570 0.94 -14.15 -2.17
C ASN A 570 -0.32 -13.31 -2.38
N GLY A 571 -1.46 -13.72 -1.80
CA GLY A 571 -2.72 -12.99 -1.92
C GLY A 571 -3.39 -13.17 -3.27
N LEU A 572 -3.97 -12.08 -3.79
CA LEU A 572 -4.67 -12.04 -5.06
C LEU A 572 -3.78 -11.42 -6.14
N ILE A 573 -3.87 -11.94 -7.35
CA ILE A 573 -3.18 -11.36 -8.50
C ILE A 573 -4.23 -10.97 -9.54
N HIS A 574 -4.14 -9.75 -10.01
CA HIS A 574 -4.85 -9.24 -11.17
C HIS A 574 -3.92 -9.35 -12.38
N LEU A 575 -4.38 -10.02 -13.43
CA LEU A 575 -3.65 -10.17 -14.69
C LEU A 575 -4.47 -9.50 -15.79
N ASP A 576 -3.90 -8.52 -16.49
CA ASP A 576 -4.55 -7.86 -17.62
C ASP A 576 -4.42 -8.68 -18.92
N ALA A 577 -5.10 -8.22 -19.96
CA ALA A 577 -5.10 -8.89 -21.27
C ALA A 577 -3.73 -8.84 -21.97
N GLU A 578 -2.88 -7.89 -21.61
CA GLU A 578 -1.52 -7.69 -22.10
C GLU A 578 -0.49 -8.56 -21.38
N GLY A 579 -0.87 -9.19 -20.26
CA GLY A 579 0.00 -10.05 -19.44
C GLY A 579 0.70 -9.31 -18.30
N ASN A 580 0.36 -8.04 -18.05
CA ASN A 580 0.86 -7.35 -16.87
C ASN A 580 0.08 -7.80 -15.63
N HIS A 581 0.78 -7.99 -14.53
CA HIS A 581 0.16 -8.43 -13.29
C HIS A 581 0.41 -7.48 -12.14
N VAL A 582 -0.54 -7.45 -11.20
CA VAL A 582 -0.49 -6.68 -9.97
C VAL A 582 -0.95 -7.53 -8.81
N VAL A 583 -0.22 -7.49 -7.71
CA VAL A 583 -0.48 -8.29 -6.51
C VAL A 583 -1.21 -7.48 -5.47
N PHE A 584 -2.27 -8.06 -4.92
CA PHE A 584 -3.05 -7.54 -3.81
C PHE A 584 -2.83 -8.45 -2.60
N ASP A 585 -2.06 -7.97 -1.65
CA ASP A 585 -1.70 -8.67 -0.42
C ASP A 585 -2.37 -8.04 0.83
N GLU A 586 -1.88 -8.30 2.00
CA GLU A 586 -2.37 -7.70 3.26
C GLU A 586 -2.28 -6.17 3.25
N LYS A 587 -1.37 -5.57 2.47
CA LYS A 587 -1.26 -4.11 2.33
C LYS A 587 -2.43 -3.53 1.52
N SER A 588 -3.12 -4.37 0.75
CA SER A 588 -4.38 -4.04 0.08
C SER A 588 -5.61 -4.23 0.98
N TYR A 589 -5.36 -4.51 2.27
CA TYR A 589 -6.38 -4.76 3.30
C TYR A 589 -7.22 -6.01 3.05
N THR A 590 -6.64 -7.03 2.43
CA THR A 590 -7.23 -8.37 2.50
C THR A 590 -7.01 -8.94 3.89
N PRO A 591 -8.00 -9.59 4.52
CA PRO A 591 -7.87 -10.09 5.90
C PRO A 591 -6.88 -11.25 6.00
N SER A 592 -6.59 -11.91 4.88
CA SER A 592 -5.66 -13.02 4.81
C SER A 592 -5.03 -13.09 3.41
N LYS A 593 -3.74 -13.45 3.35
CA LYS A 593 -3.06 -13.79 2.10
C LYS A 593 -3.56 -15.10 1.50
N VAL A 594 -4.19 -15.93 2.33
CA VAL A 594 -4.63 -17.26 1.93
C VAL A 594 -6.10 -17.20 1.57
N ALA A 595 -6.40 -17.25 0.28
CA ALA A 595 -7.77 -17.46 -0.19
C ALA A 595 -8.12 -18.96 -0.18
N ALA A 596 -9.39 -19.25 0.03
CA ALA A 596 -9.89 -20.61 -0.07
C ALA A 596 -9.92 -21.09 -1.53
N TYR A 597 -9.86 -22.39 -1.72
CA TYR A 597 -9.94 -23.00 -3.06
C TYR A 597 -11.29 -22.71 -3.72
N ARG A 598 -11.27 -22.28 -4.98
CA ARG A 598 -12.49 -22.03 -5.79
C ARG A 598 -13.44 -21.00 -5.17
N CYS A 599 -12.92 -20.10 -4.34
CA CYS A 599 -13.67 -19.06 -3.63
C CYS A 599 -13.40 -17.66 -4.17
N LEU A 600 -13.27 -17.53 -5.49
CA LEU A 600 -13.33 -16.25 -6.21
C LEU A 600 -14.59 -16.21 -7.08
N GLY A 601 -15.31 -15.10 -7.05
CA GLY A 601 -16.49 -14.91 -7.89
C GLY A 601 -16.73 -13.44 -8.20
N LEU A 602 -17.35 -13.18 -9.35
CA LEU A 602 -17.82 -11.85 -9.73
C LEU A 602 -19.33 -11.81 -9.60
N ASP A 603 -19.86 -10.75 -9.01
CA ASP A 603 -21.30 -10.51 -9.02
C ASP A 603 -21.75 -9.85 -10.34
N SER A 604 -23.05 -9.60 -10.46
CA SER A 604 -23.65 -8.95 -11.63
C SER A 604 -23.17 -7.52 -11.87
N ASN A 605 -22.55 -6.88 -10.88
CA ASN A 605 -21.94 -5.55 -10.97
C ASN A 605 -20.43 -5.60 -11.24
N LEU A 606 -19.88 -6.78 -11.52
CA LEU A 606 -18.46 -7.04 -11.68
C LEU A 606 -17.64 -6.70 -10.43
N GLN A 607 -18.24 -6.76 -9.24
CA GLN A 607 -17.49 -6.72 -7.98
C GLN A 607 -16.89 -8.08 -7.71
N LEU A 608 -15.61 -8.10 -7.34
CA LEU A 608 -14.93 -9.33 -6.96
C LEU A 608 -15.24 -9.69 -5.51
N TRP A 609 -15.66 -10.93 -5.30
CA TRP A 609 -15.89 -11.54 -4.00
C TRP A 609 -14.82 -12.60 -3.74
N VAL A 610 -14.27 -12.59 -2.53
CA VAL A 610 -13.14 -13.45 -2.16
C VAL A 610 -13.41 -14.11 -0.82
N GLY A 611 -13.50 -15.43 -0.83
CA GLY A 611 -13.52 -16.22 0.40
C GLY A 611 -12.10 -16.48 0.89
N THR A 612 -11.82 -16.11 2.14
CA THR A 612 -10.51 -16.31 2.78
C THR A 612 -10.61 -17.17 4.03
N ALA A 613 -9.47 -17.56 4.57
CA ALA A 613 -9.41 -18.27 5.86
C ALA A 613 -9.94 -17.42 7.04
N GLU A 614 -9.98 -16.10 6.90
CA GLU A 614 -10.37 -15.16 7.96
C GLU A 614 -11.64 -14.39 7.64
N GLY A 615 -12.42 -14.80 6.65
CA GLY A 615 -13.70 -14.22 6.31
C GLY A 615 -13.93 -13.99 4.83
N LEU A 616 -15.06 -13.36 4.53
CA LEU A 616 -15.48 -12.96 3.20
C LEU A 616 -15.15 -11.49 2.97
N VAL A 617 -14.52 -11.20 1.85
CA VAL A 617 -14.26 -9.82 1.41
C VAL A 617 -14.82 -9.60 0.01
N TYR A 618 -15.07 -8.35 -0.31
CA TYR A 618 -15.47 -7.92 -1.65
C TYR A 618 -14.75 -6.64 -2.06
N SER A 619 -14.59 -6.43 -3.35
CA SER A 619 -14.03 -5.18 -3.85
C SER A 619 -15.01 -4.03 -3.61
N SER A 620 -14.51 -2.90 -3.11
CA SER A 620 -15.34 -1.71 -2.81
C SER A 620 -15.97 -1.08 -4.05
N GLN A 621 -15.48 -1.42 -5.21
CA GLN A 621 -15.90 -0.89 -6.51
C GLN A 621 -15.77 -1.96 -7.61
N THR A 622 -16.48 -1.75 -8.73
CA THR A 622 -16.15 -2.41 -10.00
C THR A 622 -14.69 -2.12 -10.32
N LEU A 623 -13.89 -3.16 -10.48
CA LEU A 623 -12.45 -3.02 -10.63
C LEU A 623 -12.10 -2.37 -11.97
N PRO A 624 -11.66 -1.11 -12.02
CA PRO A 624 -10.83 -0.64 -13.12
C PRO A 624 -9.53 -1.43 -13.10
N GLY A 625 -8.78 -1.44 -14.17
CA GLY A 625 -7.48 -2.08 -14.25
C GLY A 625 -6.52 -1.69 -13.11
N PRO A 626 -5.30 -2.18 -13.13
CA PRO A 626 -4.32 -1.90 -12.08
C PRO A 626 -4.18 -0.40 -11.83
N LEU A 627 -4.13 -0.04 -10.55
CA LEU A 627 -4.01 1.35 -10.13
C LEU A 627 -2.61 1.86 -10.45
N GLU A 628 -2.49 2.97 -11.17
CA GLU A 628 -1.19 3.60 -11.39
C GLU A 628 -0.70 4.27 -10.10
N THR A 629 0.54 3.98 -9.72
CA THR A 629 1.23 4.75 -8.70
C THR A 629 1.52 6.16 -9.20
N LYS A 630 1.47 7.16 -8.35
CA LYS A 630 1.89 8.52 -8.70
C LYS A 630 3.37 8.55 -9.11
N VAL A 631 3.68 9.42 -10.07
CA VAL A 631 5.04 9.61 -10.55
C VAL A 631 5.95 10.05 -9.39
N PRO A 632 7.07 9.37 -9.17
CA PRO A 632 8.00 9.75 -8.10
C PRO A 632 8.60 11.13 -8.34
N ILE A 633 8.81 11.86 -7.25
CA ILE A 633 9.41 13.20 -7.24
C ILE A 633 10.81 13.08 -6.66
N ILE A 634 11.77 13.80 -7.27
CA ILE A 634 13.11 13.92 -6.70
C ILE A 634 13.05 14.92 -5.56
N ARG A 635 13.29 14.46 -4.34
CA ARG A 635 13.32 15.28 -3.13
C ARG A 635 14.65 16.00 -2.98
N LYS A 636 15.76 15.26 -3.16
CA LYS A 636 17.10 15.77 -3.04
C LYS A 636 18.03 15.15 -4.08
N VAL A 637 18.96 15.94 -4.53
CA VAL A 637 20.07 15.50 -5.38
C VAL A 637 21.36 15.77 -4.64
N ASN A 638 22.13 14.74 -4.37
CA ASN A 638 23.44 14.84 -3.75
C ASN A 638 24.52 14.44 -4.75
N ILE A 639 25.48 15.32 -4.96
CA ILE A 639 26.67 15.08 -5.79
C ILE A 639 27.89 15.15 -4.86
N ASP A 640 28.63 14.05 -4.71
CA ASP A 640 29.78 13.94 -3.78
C ASP A 640 29.43 14.48 -2.38
N HIS A 641 28.29 14.06 -1.82
CA HIS A 641 27.77 14.47 -0.51
C HIS A 641 27.35 15.95 -0.38
N LYS A 642 27.31 16.72 -1.48
CA LYS A 642 26.77 18.08 -1.48
C LYS A 642 25.39 18.10 -2.12
N GLU A 643 24.42 18.70 -1.42
CA GLU A 643 23.08 18.92 -1.94
C GLU A 643 23.11 19.96 -3.06
N VAL A 644 22.45 19.66 -4.16
CA VAL A 644 22.33 20.52 -5.35
C VAL A 644 20.84 20.76 -5.61
N SER A 645 20.50 21.90 -6.21
CA SER A 645 19.10 22.21 -6.56
C SER A 645 18.53 21.16 -7.53
N VAL A 646 17.26 20.79 -7.29
CA VAL A 646 16.55 19.80 -8.09
C VAL A 646 16.05 20.46 -9.37
N GLY A 647 16.66 20.13 -10.50
CA GLY A 647 16.23 20.58 -11.84
C GLY A 647 15.93 19.39 -12.75
N LYS A 648 15.30 19.62 -13.89
CA LYS A 648 15.11 18.60 -14.92
C LYS A 648 16.42 18.11 -15.54
N GLU A 649 17.49 18.87 -15.37
CA GLU A 649 18.82 18.56 -15.87
C GLU A 649 19.85 18.59 -14.74
N ILE A 650 20.59 17.50 -14.59
CA ILE A 650 21.66 17.35 -13.60
C ILE A 650 23.01 17.33 -14.32
N LYS A 651 23.89 18.25 -13.94
CA LYS A 651 25.23 18.39 -14.50
C LYS A 651 26.27 17.78 -13.57
N LEU A 652 27.02 16.83 -14.06
CA LEU A 652 28.01 16.07 -13.31
C LEU A 652 29.40 16.20 -13.96
N GLY A 653 30.44 16.28 -13.15
CA GLY A 653 31.80 16.03 -13.60
C GLY A 653 32.10 14.53 -13.63
N GLU A 654 32.93 14.09 -14.55
CA GLU A 654 33.37 12.69 -14.65
C GLU A 654 33.92 12.15 -13.32
N GLY A 655 33.47 10.95 -12.93
CA GLY A 655 33.86 10.25 -11.72
C GLY A 655 33.21 10.74 -10.43
N LYS A 656 32.22 11.63 -10.53
CA LYS A 656 31.44 12.06 -9.38
C LYS A 656 30.29 11.11 -9.14
N ALA A 657 30.02 10.79 -7.87
CA ALA A 657 28.88 9.99 -7.47
C ALA A 657 27.62 10.87 -7.35
N ILE A 658 26.52 10.40 -7.91
CA ILE A 658 25.20 11.00 -7.76
C ILE A 658 24.33 10.11 -6.89
N LYS A 659 23.61 10.72 -5.95
CA LYS A 659 22.57 10.07 -5.16
C LYS A 659 21.29 10.89 -5.30
N LEU A 660 20.24 10.25 -5.77
CA LEU A 660 18.91 10.83 -5.87
C LEU A 660 18.04 10.26 -4.74
N GLU A 661 17.50 11.13 -3.90
CA GLU A 661 16.52 10.77 -2.91
C GLU A 661 15.12 11.01 -3.50
N MET A 662 14.37 9.93 -3.63
CA MET A 662 13.04 9.93 -4.21
C MET A 662 11.96 9.98 -3.15
N THR A 663 10.84 10.58 -3.47
CA THR A 663 9.60 10.43 -2.74
C THR A 663 8.45 10.26 -3.71
N THR A 664 7.48 9.45 -3.33
CA THR A 664 6.19 9.36 -4.01
C THR A 664 5.14 9.80 -3.00
N VAL A 665 4.50 10.92 -3.29
CA VAL A 665 3.50 11.49 -2.36
C VAL A 665 2.20 10.72 -2.52
N THR A 666 2.00 9.74 -1.68
CA THR A 666 0.83 8.84 -1.67
C THR A 666 0.21 8.80 -0.28
N PHE A 667 -1.12 8.65 -0.21
CA PHE A 667 -1.85 8.56 1.04
C PHE A 667 -2.84 7.38 0.99
N PRO A 668 -2.83 6.48 1.98
CA PRO A 668 -1.84 6.38 3.06
C PRO A 668 -0.42 6.18 2.52
N SER A 669 0.58 6.49 3.34
CA SER A 669 1.99 6.34 2.98
C SER A 669 2.42 4.89 3.13
N ASP A 670 2.21 4.12 2.11
CA ASP A 670 2.73 2.75 2.06
C ASP A 670 4.15 2.74 1.51
N ASP A 671 4.82 1.61 1.70
CA ASP A 671 6.15 1.44 1.14
C ASP A 671 6.09 1.45 -0.39
N VAL A 672 6.88 2.33 -0.97
CA VAL A 672 7.02 2.44 -2.42
C VAL A 672 8.36 1.83 -2.81
N ILE A 673 8.31 0.90 -3.73
CA ILE A 673 9.50 0.32 -4.38
C ILE A 673 9.81 1.18 -5.59
N TYR A 674 11.08 1.45 -5.82
CA TYR A 674 11.52 2.23 -6.97
C TYR A 674 12.30 1.37 -7.95
N ARG A 675 12.16 1.67 -9.25
CA ARG A 675 13.03 1.12 -10.27
C ARG A 675 13.47 2.22 -11.21
N TYR A 676 14.62 2.02 -11.80
CA TYR A 676 15.14 2.97 -12.77
C TYR A 676 15.84 2.26 -13.92
N LYS A 677 15.89 2.93 -15.06
CA LYS A 677 16.78 2.58 -16.16
C LYS A 677 17.49 3.81 -16.70
N LEU A 678 18.72 3.62 -17.08
CA LEU A 678 19.60 4.65 -17.58
C LEU A 678 20.06 4.30 -18.98
N PHE A 679 19.89 5.21 -19.91
CA PHE A 679 20.28 5.03 -21.31
C PHE A 679 20.79 6.34 -21.92
N GLU A 680 21.51 6.28 -23.02
CA GLU A 680 21.98 7.47 -23.71
C GLU A 680 20.80 8.27 -24.29
N SER A 681 20.91 9.61 -24.31
CA SER A 681 19.79 10.48 -24.75
C SER A 681 19.37 10.29 -26.20
N ASN A 682 20.24 9.68 -27.02
CA ASN A 682 20.01 9.39 -28.44
C ASN A 682 19.62 7.93 -28.71
N THR A 683 19.42 7.12 -27.69
CA THR A 683 18.96 5.72 -27.84
C THR A 683 17.60 5.68 -28.54
N PRO A 684 17.44 4.90 -29.62
CA PRO A 684 16.16 4.71 -30.32
C PRO A 684 15.07 4.15 -29.39
N ALA A 685 13.80 4.48 -29.69
CA ALA A 685 12.70 4.11 -28.81
C ALA A 685 12.50 2.58 -28.67
N ASP A 686 12.74 1.83 -29.71
CA ASP A 686 12.72 0.36 -29.75
C ASP A 686 13.82 -0.27 -28.89
N GLU A 687 15.00 0.32 -28.87
CA GLU A 687 16.11 -0.15 -28.02
C GLU A 687 15.94 0.22 -26.53
N ILE A 688 15.14 1.24 -26.21
CA ILE A 688 14.86 1.61 -24.81
C ILE A 688 14.10 0.50 -24.08
N GLU A 689 13.25 -0.25 -24.75
CA GLU A 689 12.52 -1.38 -24.16
C GLU A 689 13.46 -2.49 -23.69
N ASP A 690 14.55 -2.72 -24.41
CA ASP A 690 15.53 -3.75 -24.10
C ASP A 690 16.43 -3.39 -22.89
N VAL A 691 16.47 -2.11 -22.48
CA VAL A 691 17.22 -1.70 -21.30
C VAL A 691 16.56 -2.22 -20.04
N LEU A 692 17.27 -3.02 -19.27
CA LEU A 692 16.76 -3.62 -18.04
C LEU A 692 16.45 -2.57 -16.97
N TRP A 693 15.33 -2.75 -16.30
CA TRP A 693 15.01 -2.00 -15.10
C TRP A 693 15.85 -2.49 -13.91
N ILE A 694 16.42 -1.56 -13.17
CA ILE A 694 17.16 -1.82 -11.92
C ILE A 694 16.23 -1.43 -10.76
N THR A 695 15.85 -2.40 -9.95
CA THR A 695 15.00 -2.17 -8.80
C THR A 695 15.82 -1.74 -7.59
N SER A 696 15.31 -0.78 -6.83
CA SER A 696 15.87 -0.28 -5.58
C SER A 696 14.84 -0.41 -4.47
N GLU A 697 15.17 -1.15 -3.43
CA GLU A 697 14.31 -1.30 -2.23
C GLU A 697 14.28 -0.03 -1.37
N THR A 698 15.13 0.93 -1.66
CA THR A 698 15.21 2.19 -0.91
C THR A 698 14.81 3.37 -1.79
N SER A 699 14.41 4.46 -1.16
CA SER A 699 14.13 5.74 -1.83
C SER A 699 15.38 6.39 -2.45
N ASN A 700 16.56 5.77 -2.29
CA ASN A 700 17.82 6.29 -2.79
C ASN A 700 18.23 5.58 -4.08
N ILE A 701 18.32 6.32 -5.16
CA ILE A 701 18.81 5.84 -6.45
C ILE A 701 20.24 6.32 -6.65
N ILE A 702 21.15 5.37 -6.86
CA ILE A 702 22.57 5.64 -7.08
C ILE A 702 22.98 4.97 -8.40
N PRO A 703 22.84 5.66 -9.53
CA PRO A 703 23.33 5.16 -10.80
C PRO A 703 24.85 5.00 -10.77
N LYS A 704 25.34 3.82 -11.15
CA LYS A 704 26.78 3.48 -11.12
C LYS A 704 27.34 3.36 -12.53
N GLY A 705 28.63 3.61 -12.65
CA GLY A 705 29.39 3.28 -13.87
C GLY A 705 29.04 4.13 -15.09
N ILE A 706 28.61 5.38 -14.89
CA ILE A 706 28.22 6.24 -16.00
C ILE A 706 29.45 6.90 -16.61
N ALA A 707 29.69 6.65 -17.90
CA ALA A 707 30.73 7.32 -18.66
C ALA A 707 30.36 8.79 -18.97
N THR A 708 31.31 9.55 -19.56
CA THR A 708 31.01 10.91 -20.03
C THR A 708 29.98 10.87 -21.17
N GLY A 709 28.94 11.70 -21.10
CA GLY A 709 27.88 11.69 -22.10
C GLY A 709 26.61 12.36 -21.62
N ASN A 710 25.59 12.30 -22.46
CA ASN A 710 24.25 12.75 -22.15
C ASN A 710 23.36 11.53 -21.97
N TYR A 711 22.71 11.43 -20.84
CA TYR A 711 21.88 10.30 -20.45
C TYR A 711 20.48 10.75 -20.08
N LYS A 712 19.52 9.85 -20.28
CA LYS A 712 18.18 9.93 -19.71
C LYS A 712 18.07 8.86 -18.64
N LEU A 713 17.63 9.27 -17.47
CA LEU A 713 17.27 8.39 -16.36
C LEU A 713 15.75 8.37 -16.23
N TRP A 714 15.15 7.23 -16.47
CA TRP A 714 13.74 6.99 -16.18
C TRP A 714 13.60 6.36 -14.83
N ILE A 715 12.71 6.92 -14.01
CA ILE A 715 12.45 6.46 -12.66
C ILE A 715 10.96 6.19 -12.52
N GLN A 716 10.62 5.02 -12.04
CA GLN A 716 9.25 4.64 -11.70
C GLN A 716 9.16 4.25 -10.24
N GLY A 717 8.02 4.51 -9.63
CA GLY A 717 7.65 4.01 -8.31
C GLY A 717 6.49 3.04 -8.43
N GLN A 718 6.44 2.05 -7.55
CA GLN A 718 5.30 1.16 -7.36
C GLN A 718 4.93 1.15 -5.89
N LYS A 719 3.74 1.63 -5.58
CA LYS A 719 3.13 1.46 -4.27
C LYS A 719 2.74 0.01 -4.10
N GLN A 720 3.06 -0.58 -2.96
CA GLN A 720 2.66 -1.96 -2.68
C GLN A 720 1.15 -2.04 -2.41
N GLY A 721 0.57 -3.22 -2.61
CA GLY A 721 -0.84 -3.43 -2.29
C GLY A 721 -1.81 -3.15 -3.44
N GLY A 722 -1.50 -3.55 -4.67
CA GLY A 722 -2.43 -3.51 -5.80
C GLY A 722 -2.19 -2.38 -6.80
N TYR A 723 -1.01 -1.80 -6.80
CA TYR A 723 -0.65 -0.71 -7.69
C TYR A 723 0.35 -1.14 -8.78
N ALA A 724 0.12 -0.67 -9.98
CA ALA A 724 1.07 -0.79 -11.08
C ALA A 724 2.21 0.23 -10.96
N TRP A 725 3.26 0.00 -11.72
CA TRP A 725 4.34 0.97 -11.86
C TRP A 725 3.82 2.30 -12.38
N SER A 726 4.31 3.39 -11.82
CA SER A 726 3.98 4.75 -12.28
C SER A 726 4.48 5.01 -13.69
N LYS A 727 3.98 6.05 -14.31
CA LYS A 727 4.67 6.64 -15.48
C LYS A 727 6.09 7.05 -15.09
N PRO A 728 7.05 6.96 -16.00
CA PRO A 728 8.42 7.31 -15.69
C PRO A 728 8.60 8.82 -15.47
N ASN A 729 9.33 9.17 -14.42
CA ASN A 729 9.90 10.51 -14.29
C ASN A 729 11.21 10.53 -15.06
N GLU A 730 11.32 11.41 -16.06
CA GLU A 730 12.52 11.56 -16.89
C GLU A 730 13.44 12.63 -16.31
N VAL A 731 14.69 12.26 -16.08
CA VAL A 731 15.77 13.15 -15.62
C VAL A 731 16.90 13.10 -16.61
N ILE A 732 17.35 14.26 -17.06
CA ILE A 732 18.51 14.38 -17.96
C ILE A 732 19.77 14.49 -17.13
N ILE A 733 20.73 13.61 -17.36
CA ILE A 733 22.03 13.61 -16.69
C ILE A 733 23.08 13.90 -17.75
N ARG A 734 23.83 15.00 -17.56
CA ARG A 734 24.95 15.34 -18.42
C ARG A 734 26.26 15.23 -17.67
N ILE A 735 27.12 14.37 -18.14
CA ILE A 735 28.43 14.12 -17.55
C ILE A 735 29.53 14.73 -18.41
N TYR A 736 30.18 15.73 -17.86
CA TYR A 736 31.27 16.43 -18.54
C TYR A 736 32.60 15.84 -18.17
N LYS A 737 33.46 15.68 -19.19
CA LYS A 737 34.85 15.35 -18.96
C LYS A 737 35.49 16.42 -18.09
N LYS A 738 36.41 16.02 -17.25
CA LYS A 738 37.25 16.96 -16.53
C LYS A 738 37.98 17.84 -17.55
N TRP A 739 38.07 19.16 -17.29
CA TRP A 739 38.61 20.10 -18.25
C TRP A 739 39.96 19.68 -18.80
N TYR A 740 40.81 19.05 -17.97
CA TYR A 740 42.10 18.55 -18.37
C TYR A 740 42.07 17.29 -19.27
N ALA A 741 40.97 16.57 -19.29
CA ALA A 741 40.73 15.42 -20.15
C ALA A 741 40.01 15.79 -21.47
N THR A 742 39.65 17.08 -21.66
CA THR A 742 39.14 17.59 -22.92
C THR A 742 40.34 17.84 -23.89
N TRP A 743 40.09 17.76 -25.21
CA TRP A 743 41.13 17.95 -26.22
C TRP A 743 41.88 19.28 -26.06
N TRP A 744 41.17 20.37 -25.73
CA TRP A 744 41.78 21.69 -25.50
C TRP A 744 42.51 21.74 -24.15
N GLY A 745 41.95 21.06 -23.11
CA GLY A 745 42.60 20.95 -21.79
C GLY A 745 43.92 20.15 -21.87
N MET A 746 43.88 19.01 -22.60
CA MET A 746 45.14 18.27 -22.89
C MET A 746 46.13 19.07 -23.70
N LEU A 747 45.64 19.88 -24.67
CA LEU A 747 46.47 20.76 -25.47
C LEU A 747 47.08 21.88 -24.62
N LEU A 748 46.27 22.45 -23.69
CA LEU A 748 46.72 23.45 -22.72
C LEU A 748 47.76 22.86 -21.75
N LEU A 749 47.50 21.67 -21.19
CA LEU A 749 48.44 20.99 -20.31
C LEU A 749 49.70 20.57 -21.06
N GLY A 750 49.57 20.13 -22.30
CA GLY A 750 50.66 19.79 -23.18
C GLY A 750 51.53 21.03 -23.50
N THR A 751 50.91 22.16 -23.85
CA THR A 751 51.62 23.42 -24.10
C THR A 751 52.27 23.97 -22.82
N LEU A 752 51.58 23.92 -21.67
CA LEU A 752 52.14 24.27 -20.37
C LEU A 752 53.27 23.33 -19.99
N GLY A 753 53.11 22.02 -20.24
CA GLY A 753 54.19 21.03 -20.05
C GLY A 753 55.41 21.31 -20.95
N LEU A 754 55.15 21.63 -22.22
CA LEU A 754 56.24 22.03 -23.14
C LEU A 754 56.91 23.33 -22.72
N LEU A 755 56.17 24.34 -22.29
CA LEU A 755 56.69 25.59 -21.75
C LEU A 755 57.48 25.36 -20.44
N PHE A 756 56.92 24.48 -19.55
CA PHE A 756 57.62 24.09 -18.32
C PHE A 756 58.89 23.30 -18.64
N PHE A 757 58.82 22.35 -19.57
CA PHE A 757 59.96 21.59 -20.02
C PHE A 757 61.00 22.51 -20.69
N TRP A 758 60.54 23.46 -21.54
CA TRP A 758 61.42 24.46 -22.18
C TRP A 758 62.04 25.36 -21.12
N TYR A 759 61.27 25.81 -20.09
CA TYR A 759 61.79 26.63 -19.01
C TYR A 759 62.85 25.88 -18.18
N PHE A 760 62.49 24.60 -17.82
CA PHE A 760 63.48 23.79 -17.07
C PHE A 760 64.66 23.31 -17.91
N ALA A 761 64.40 22.95 -19.15
CA ALA A 761 65.49 22.64 -20.07
C ALA A 761 66.43 23.83 -20.27
N ARG A 762 65.83 25.04 -20.42
CA ARG A 762 66.58 26.29 -20.47
C ARG A 762 67.33 26.56 -19.16
N ARG A 763 66.65 26.36 -18.02
CA ARG A 763 67.28 26.55 -16.71
C ARG A 763 68.25 25.44 -16.37
N TRP A 764 68.02 24.23 -16.82
CA TRP A 764 68.99 23.12 -16.70
C TRP A 764 70.24 23.32 -17.60
N PHE A 765 70.00 23.78 -18.84
CA PHE A 765 71.05 24.11 -19.75
C PHE A 765 71.90 25.26 -19.19
N LEU A 766 71.27 26.26 -18.61
CA LEU A 766 72.01 27.39 -17.96
C LEU A 766 72.69 26.95 -16.66
N LYS A 767 72.11 26.01 -15.91
CA LYS A 767 72.72 25.44 -14.70
C LYS A 767 73.82 24.39 -14.99
N ARG A 768 73.67 23.67 -16.11
CA ARG A 768 74.67 22.64 -16.50
C ARG A 768 76.03 23.26 -16.93
N ILE A 769 75.97 24.48 -17.35
CA ILE A 769 77.19 25.26 -17.62
C ILE A 769 77.84 25.75 -16.31
N GLY A 770 77.03 25.85 -15.21
CA GLY A 770 77.48 26.34 -13.90
C GLY A 770 77.87 25.31 -12.84
N ASN A 771 77.37 24.03 -12.94
CA ASN A 771 77.53 23.10 -11.85
C ASN A 771 77.97 21.68 -12.24
N LEU A 772 79.03 21.56 -13.01
CA LEU A 772 79.65 20.27 -13.32
C LEU A 772 80.63 19.76 -12.25
N GLN A 773 80.72 20.44 -11.14
CA GLN A 773 81.68 20.10 -10.10
C GLN A 773 81.14 19.82 -8.66
N SER A 774 79.77 19.95 -8.36
CA SER A 774 79.37 19.81 -6.96
C SER A 774 78.29 18.73 -6.65
N THR A 775 77.90 17.85 -7.60
CA THR A 775 76.83 16.98 -7.42
C THR A 775 77.08 15.45 -7.46
N LEU A 776 78.24 15.05 -6.95
CA LEU A 776 78.51 13.60 -6.79
C LEU A 776 78.28 13.06 -5.36
N ASN A 777 78.06 13.91 -4.36
CA ASN A 777 78.05 13.48 -2.97
C ASN A 777 76.70 13.60 -2.24
N GLN A 778 75.61 13.99 -2.93
CA GLN A 778 74.32 14.10 -2.24
C GLN A 778 73.26 13.08 -2.65
N LYS A 779 73.54 12.16 -3.55
CA LYS A 779 72.49 11.19 -4.06
C LYS A 779 72.33 9.92 -3.28
N GLU A 780 73.12 9.64 -2.27
CA GLU A 780 72.96 8.38 -1.51
C GLU A 780 72.06 8.46 -0.31
N ILE A 781 71.60 9.62 0.15
CA ILE A 781 70.83 9.76 1.39
C ILE A 781 69.25 9.83 1.16
N GLU A 782 68.86 10.18 -0.05
CA GLU A 782 67.46 10.47 -0.33
C GLU A 782 66.65 9.28 -0.81
N LEU A 783 67.26 8.17 -1.16
CA LEU A 783 66.60 6.96 -1.65
C LEU A 783 66.05 6.04 -0.56
N ALA A 784 66.51 6.27 0.68
CA ALA A 784 66.08 5.41 1.79
C ALA A 784 64.72 5.81 2.45
N SER A 785 64.25 7.06 2.26
CA SER A 785 63.05 7.55 2.97
C SER A 785 61.73 7.42 2.21
N GLN A 786 61.76 7.17 0.89
CA GLN A 786 60.55 7.07 0.09
C GLN A 786 59.96 5.65 0.00
N SER A 787 60.69 4.61 0.42
CA SER A 787 60.20 3.22 0.37
C SER A 787 59.29 2.84 1.52
N THR A 788 59.34 3.54 2.65
CA THR A 788 58.60 3.19 3.86
C THR A 788 57.15 3.67 3.84
N THR A 789 56.81 4.71 3.11
CA THR A 789 55.46 5.29 3.10
C THR A 789 54.48 4.58 2.13
N LEU A 790 55.04 3.91 1.09
CA LEU A 790 54.22 3.16 0.14
C LEU A 790 53.77 1.78 0.65
N VAL A 791 54.52 1.18 1.57
CA VAL A 791 54.20 -0.14 2.12
C VAL A 791 53.00 -0.05 3.06
N HIS A 792 52.85 1.02 3.82
CA HIS A 792 51.75 1.15 4.79
C HIS A 792 50.38 1.33 4.15
N LYS A 793 50.26 2.04 3.03
CA LYS A 793 48.97 2.23 2.31
C LYS A 793 48.49 0.97 1.56
N GLN A 794 49.45 0.10 1.17
CA GLN A 794 49.09 -1.17 0.50
C GLN A 794 48.60 -2.22 1.46
N GLU A 795 48.96 -2.18 2.73
CA GLU A 795 48.46 -3.12 3.74
C GLU A 795 47.00 -2.83 4.15
N GLU A 796 46.61 -1.55 4.25
CA GLU A 796 45.21 -1.19 4.60
C GLU A 796 44.21 -1.61 3.51
N LEU A 797 44.56 -1.48 2.25
CA LEU A 797 43.69 -1.92 1.12
C LEU A 797 43.60 -3.45 1.00
N LYS A 798 44.67 -4.15 1.40
CA LYS A 798 44.69 -5.63 1.38
C LYS A 798 43.81 -6.25 2.46
N SER A 799 43.75 -5.66 3.67
CA SER A 799 42.95 -6.18 4.77
C SER A 799 41.44 -6.04 4.52
N ALA A 800 41.02 -4.93 3.91
CA ALA A 800 39.61 -4.70 3.62
C ALA A 800 39.03 -5.64 2.52
N GLY A 801 39.87 -5.95 1.51
CA GLY A 801 39.52 -6.91 0.45
C GLY A 801 39.46 -8.38 0.95
N THR A 802 40.32 -8.69 1.92
CA THR A 802 40.47 -10.04 2.46
C THR A 802 39.25 -10.50 3.23
N ASN A 803 38.62 -9.62 4.00
CA ASN A 803 37.43 -9.94 4.83
C ASN A 803 36.19 -10.24 3.99
N ILE A 804 35.96 -9.49 2.89
CA ILE A 804 34.86 -9.76 1.95
C ILE A 804 35.11 -11.08 1.21
N TYR A 805 36.33 -11.34 0.79
CA TYR A 805 36.68 -12.57 0.10
C TYR A 805 36.55 -13.80 1.00
N LEU A 806 36.92 -13.68 2.27
CA LEU A 806 36.80 -14.75 3.25
C LEU A 806 35.34 -15.07 3.58
N LEU A 807 34.49 -14.07 3.71
CA LEU A 807 33.04 -14.25 3.86
C LEU A 807 32.42 -14.92 2.63
N GLN A 808 32.77 -14.50 1.43
CA GLN A 808 32.31 -15.15 0.20
C GLN A 808 32.77 -16.61 0.11
N ARG A 809 33.99 -16.90 0.57
CA ARG A 809 34.54 -18.26 0.61
C ARG A 809 33.83 -19.14 1.65
N LEU A 810 33.44 -18.58 2.79
CA LEU A 810 32.62 -19.27 3.81
C LEU A 810 31.23 -19.58 3.30
N ILE A 811 30.56 -18.62 2.68
CA ILE A 811 29.24 -18.78 2.08
C ILE A 811 29.24 -19.91 1.03
N ARG A 812 30.26 -20.00 0.18
CA ARG A 812 30.42 -21.06 -0.83
C ARG A 812 30.64 -22.46 -0.25
N GLN A 813 31.03 -22.58 1.01
CA GLN A 813 31.23 -23.86 1.69
C GLN A 813 29.94 -24.43 2.31
N ILE A 814 28.85 -23.65 2.31
CA ILE A 814 27.55 -24.07 2.82
C ILE A 814 26.73 -24.62 1.64
N PRO A 815 26.45 -25.92 1.61
CA PRO A 815 25.64 -26.50 0.53
C PRO A 815 24.21 -25.98 0.55
N ASN A 816 23.59 -25.87 -0.60
CA ASN A 816 22.16 -25.61 -0.66
C ASN A 816 21.40 -26.78 -0.03
N ASN A 817 20.50 -26.49 0.90
CA ASN A 817 19.75 -27.46 1.72
C ASN A 817 20.59 -28.17 2.82
N ALA A 818 21.64 -27.52 3.32
CA ALA A 818 22.41 -28.02 4.45
C ALA A 818 21.58 -28.09 5.75
N SER A 819 21.94 -29.00 6.63
CA SER A 819 21.41 -29.00 7.99
C SER A 819 22.16 -28.00 8.88
N TRP A 820 21.56 -27.63 10.03
CA TRP A 820 22.25 -26.82 11.03
C TRP A 820 23.50 -27.48 11.58
N LYS A 821 23.48 -28.82 11.73
CA LYS A 821 24.63 -29.60 12.22
C LYS A 821 25.83 -29.48 11.28
N ASP A 822 25.58 -29.42 9.98
CA ASP A 822 26.63 -29.28 8.97
C ASP A 822 27.11 -27.85 8.80
N THR A 823 26.22 -26.90 9.05
CA THR A 823 26.49 -25.46 8.85
C THR A 823 27.25 -24.82 10.01
N MET A 824 26.97 -25.21 11.26
CA MET A 824 27.60 -24.60 12.44
C MET A 824 29.12 -24.78 12.50
N PRO A 825 29.73 -25.92 12.10
CA PRO A 825 31.18 -26.03 11.99
C PRO A 825 31.81 -25.15 10.93
N VAL A 826 31.08 -24.85 9.84
CA VAL A 826 31.55 -23.93 8.79
C VAL A 826 31.50 -22.50 9.31
N LEU A 827 30.43 -22.12 10.01
CA LEU A 827 30.27 -20.81 10.64
C LEU A 827 31.28 -20.56 11.76
N LYS A 828 31.82 -21.58 12.39
CA LYS A 828 32.91 -21.47 13.36
C LYS A 828 34.08 -20.64 12.82
N LYS A 829 34.37 -20.75 11.54
CA LYS A 829 35.43 -19.97 10.87
C LYS A 829 35.19 -18.46 10.90
N LEU A 830 33.98 -17.96 11.25
CA LEU A 830 33.72 -16.52 11.43
C LEU A 830 34.49 -15.92 12.60
N VAL A 831 34.65 -16.67 13.71
CA VAL A 831 35.43 -16.20 14.85
C VAL A 831 36.94 -16.28 14.63
N ASP A 832 37.37 -16.97 13.58
CA ASP A 832 38.77 -17.09 13.17
C ASP A 832 39.15 -16.01 12.13
N LEU A 833 38.17 -15.18 11.69
CA LEU A 833 38.45 -14.06 10.80
C LEU A 833 38.98 -12.85 11.59
N PRO A 834 39.86 -12.03 11.00
CA PRO A 834 40.36 -10.81 11.63
C PRO A 834 39.31 -9.67 11.62
N VAL A 835 38.06 -9.98 12.00
CA VAL A 835 36.92 -9.03 11.98
C VAL A 835 36.52 -8.65 13.42
N GLY A 836 37.24 -9.13 14.46
CA GLY A 836 36.93 -8.80 15.85
C GLY A 836 35.68 -9.48 16.43
N ILE A 837 35.28 -10.61 15.86
CA ILE A 837 34.19 -11.44 16.37
C ILE A 837 34.76 -12.40 17.41
N ASP A 838 34.42 -12.18 18.69
CA ASP A 838 34.89 -13.03 19.79
C ASP A 838 34.01 -14.26 20.04
N ALA A 839 32.73 -14.17 19.66
CA ALA A 839 31.81 -15.30 19.71
C ALA A 839 30.64 -15.09 18.78
N PHE A 840 30.02 -16.19 18.34
CA PHE A 840 28.70 -16.16 17.76
C PHE A 840 27.83 -17.30 18.31
N GLU A 841 26.52 -17.10 18.32
CA GLU A 841 25.55 -18.07 18.77
C GLU A 841 24.30 -18.03 17.88
N LEU A 842 23.71 -19.17 17.62
CA LEU A 842 22.36 -19.28 17.08
C LEU A 842 21.41 -19.52 18.24
N ALA A 843 20.50 -18.58 18.49
CA ALA A 843 19.47 -18.68 19.50
C ALA A 843 18.15 -19.09 18.86
N TYR A 844 17.46 -20.08 19.39
CA TYR A 844 16.17 -20.55 18.89
C TYR A 844 15.24 -20.96 20.00
N LYS A 845 13.94 -20.74 19.81
CA LYS A 845 12.91 -21.09 20.79
C LYS A 845 12.58 -22.56 20.74
N LYS A 846 12.54 -23.22 21.91
CA LYS A 846 12.08 -24.60 22.05
C LYS A 846 11.24 -24.74 23.32
N GLY A 847 9.92 -24.84 23.15
CA GLY A 847 8.98 -24.82 24.27
C GLY A 847 8.93 -23.45 24.94
N GLU A 848 9.11 -23.42 26.26
CA GLU A 848 9.16 -22.20 27.06
C GLU A 848 10.58 -21.62 27.21
N ASP A 849 11.57 -22.27 26.58
CA ASP A 849 12.98 -21.90 26.71
C ASP A 849 13.54 -21.38 25.38
N ILE A 850 14.66 -20.65 25.48
CA ILE A 850 15.52 -20.29 24.36
C ILE A 850 16.83 -21.05 24.46
N ASN A 851 17.15 -21.80 23.46
CA ASN A 851 18.39 -22.57 23.38
C ASN A 851 19.40 -21.82 22.52
N TYR A 852 20.65 -21.87 22.92
CA TYR A 852 21.77 -21.26 22.21
C TYR A 852 22.77 -22.33 21.82
N TRP A 853 23.26 -22.23 20.59
CA TRP A 853 24.30 -23.10 20.05
C TRP A 853 25.31 -22.25 19.28
N GLY A 854 26.55 -22.21 19.71
CA GLY A 854 27.54 -21.34 19.11
C GLY A 854 28.98 -21.71 19.44
N TYR A 855 29.90 -20.85 19.05
CA TYR A 855 31.32 -21.00 19.25
C TYR A 855 31.95 -19.70 19.76
N LYS A 856 33.00 -19.84 20.62
CA LYS A 856 33.87 -18.72 21.04
C LYS A 856 35.20 -18.78 20.27
N HIS A 857 35.84 -17.65 20.14
CA HIS A 857 37.20 -17.56 19.60
C HIS A 857 38.15 -18.50 20.36
N ASN A 858 38.99 -19.22 19.64
CA ASN A 858 39.95 -20.21 20.16
C ASN A 858 39.33 -21.40 20.93
N SER A 859 38.01 -21.63 20.86
CA SER A 859 37.39 -22.82 21.45
C SER A 859 37.14 -23.87 20.36
N GLN A 860 37.49 -25.13 20.67
CA GLN A 860 37.17 -26.26 19.79
C GLN A 860 35.76 -26.84 20.08
N GLU A 861 35.23 -26.60 21.27
CA GLU A 861 33.95 -27.13 21.69
C GLU A 861 32.83 -26.11 21.47
N ALA A 862 31.67 -26.62 21.03
CA ALA A 862 30.47 -25.79 20.89
C ALA A 862 29.91 -25.42 22.28
N VAL A 863 29.53 -24.18 22.42
CA VAL A 863 28.82 -23.70 23.59
C VAL A 863 27.33 -23.99 23.41
N ILE A 864 26.76 -24.85 24.24
CA ILE A 864 25.31 -25.14 24.24
C ILE A 864 24.78 -24.71 25.60
N ARG A 865 23.69 -23.90 25.58
CA ARG A 865 23.04 -23.42 26.79
C ARG A 865 21.58 -23.17 26.58
N GLN A 866 20.84 -23.14 27.69
CA GLN A 866 19.40 -22.93 27.71
C GLN A 866 19.06 -21.82 28.70
N GLU A 867 18.12 -20.97 28.35
CA GLU A 867 17.60 -19.89 29.20
C GLU A 867 16.08 -19.82 29.02
N GLU A 868 15.37 -19.23 29.97
CA GLU A 868 13.94 -18.98 29.89
C GLU A 868 13.64 -18.00 28.74
N PHE A 869 12.62 -18.31 27.93
CA PHE A 869 12.18 -17.43 26.85
C PHE A 869 11.44 -16.23 27.44
N ASN A 870 12.09 -15.08 27.50
CA ASN A 870 11.54 -13.87 28.08
C ASN A 870 11.99 -12.65 27.25
N GLU A 871 11.05 -12.04 26.52
CA GLU A 871 11.33 -10.88 25.66
C GLU A 871 11.79 -9.63 26.41
N LYS A 872 11.43 -9.49 27.69
CA LYS A 872 11.81 -8.34 28.53
C LYS A 872 13.19 -8.46 29.15
N ASN A 873 13.72 -9.67 29.26
CA ASN A 873 14.97 -9.94 29.95
C ASN A 873 16.06 -10.54 29.03
N ASN A 874 15.73 -10.91 27.81
CA ASN A 874 16.65 -11.56 26.91
C ASN A 874 16.57 -10.96 25.49
N LEU A 875 17.70 -10.42 24.97
CA LEU A 875 17.78 -9.78 23.66
C LEU A 875 17.41 -10.70 22.49
N ALA A 876 17.82 -11.98 22.54
CA ALA A 876 17.49 -12.91 21.47
C ALA A 876 15.99 -13.23 21.49
N SER A 877 15.37 -13.37 22.67
CA SER A 877 13.91 -13.50 22.80
C SER A 877 13.18 -12.29 22.25
N TYR A 878 13.68 -11.09 22.54
CA TYR A 878 13.15 -9.84 21.99
C TYR A 878 13.21 -9.81 20.46
N VAL A 879 14.35 -10.20 19.85
CA VAL A 879 14.51 -10.24 18.39
C VAL A 879 13.63 -11.32 17.74
N ILE A 880 13.42 -12.46 18.41
CA ILE A 880 12.49 -13.51 17.94
C ILE A 880 11.06 -12.96 17.85
N VAL A 881 10.63 -12.20 18.85
CA VAL A 881 9.27 -11.65 18.92
C VAL A 881 9.09 -10.49 17.93
N THR A 882 10.05 -9.56 17.87
CA THR A 882 9.92 -8.35 17.06
C THR A 882 10.26 -8.55 15.58
N GLY A 883 11.07 -9.57 15.27
CA GLY A 883 11.60 -9.82 13.92
C GLY A 883 12.56 -8.73 13.41
N LYS A 884 13.05 -7.84 14.27
CA LYS A 884 13.94 -6.73 13.89
C LYS A 884 15.37 -7.00 14.30
N PRO A 885 16.36 -6.80 13.43
CA PRO A 885 17.77 -6.92 13.81
C PRO A 885 18.17 -5.79 14.75
N ILE A 886 19.12 -6.06 15.63
CA ILE A 886 19.64 -5.13 16.61
C ILE A 886 21.16 -5.05 16.49
N SER A 887 21.71 -3.83 16.55
CA SER A 887 23.12 -3.56 16.80
C SER A 887 23.25 -2.77 18.09
N ILE A 888 24.16 -3.20 18.94
CA ILE A 888 24.47 -2.58 20.23
C ILE A 888 25.99 -2.36 20.28
N ASP A 889 26.40 -1.13 20.37
CA ASP A 889 27.80 -0.74 20.44
C ASP A 889 28.36 -0.76 21.87
N ASP A 890 27.53 -0.47 22.84
CA ASP A 890 27.83 -0.60 24.26
C ASP A 890 26.65 -1.22 25.02
N TYR A 891 26.79 -2.51 25.34
CA TYR A 891 25.74 -3.27 26.03
C TYR A 891 25.33 -2.67 27.36
N TYR A 892 26.26 -2.07 28.09
CA TYR A 892 26.01 -1.51 29.42
C TYR A 892 25.12 -0.26 29.36
N ILE A 893 25.13 0.45 28.26
CA ILE A 893 24.38 1.69 28.03
C ILE A 893 23.10 1.42 27.26
N GLU A 894 23.18 0.66 26.16
CA GLU A 894 22.13 0.59 25.14
C GLU A 894 21.13 -0.55 25.32
N ALA A 895 21.51 -1.64 26.03
CA ALA A 895 20.63 -2.81 26.19
C ALA A 895 19.30 -2.49 26.86
N SER A 896 19.24 -1.47 27.72
CA SER A 896 18.03 -1.01 28.40
C SER A 896 16.94 -0.47 27.42
N GLN A 897 17.29 -0.15 26.19
CA GLN A 897 16.33 0.24 25.14
C GLN A 897 15.49 -0.95 24.65
N TYR A 898 15.97 -2.17 24.85
CA TYR A 898 15.36 -3.39 24.33
C TYR A 898 14.86 -4.34 25.43
N ILE A 899 15.56 -4.42 26.54
CA ILE A 899 15.25 -5.35 27.63
C ILE A 899 15.41 -4.68 29.00
N THR A 900 14.63 -5.15 29.97
CA THR A 900 14.70 -4.65 31.38
C THR A 900 15.71 -5.40 32.26
N GLY A 901 16.06 -6.63 31.89
CA GLY A 901 17.02 -7.48 32.61
C GLY A 901 18.45 -7.32 32.08
N LYS A 902 19.44 -7.22 32.99
CA LYS A 902 20.86 -7.17 32.62
C LYS A 902 21.48 -8.56 32.73
N ASN A 903 21.56 -9.31 31.67
CA ASN A 903 22.34 -10.55 31.60
C ASN A 903 23.69 -10.26 30.93
N ASN A 904 24.67 -9.86 31.73
CA ASN A 904 26.00 -9.48 31.24
C ASN A 904 26.89 -10.72 31.10
N ARG A 905 27.39 -10.97 29.89
CA ARG A 905 28.27 -12.10 29.53
C ARG A 905 29.70 -11.67 29.21
N GLY A 906 30.09 -10.46 29.56
CA GLY A 906 31.41 -9.94 29.29
C GLY A 906 31.64 -9.47 27.83
N TYR A 907 30.61 -9.47 26.97
CA TYR A 907 30.70 -8.91 25.63
C TYR A 907 30.09 -7.51 25.60
N ALA A 908 30.86 -6.53 25.11
CA ALA A 908 30.48 -5.13 25.11
C ALA A 908 29.67 -4.77 23.86
N SER A 909 30.08 -5.22 22.67
CA SER A 909 29.31 -5.01 21.43
C SER A 909 28.55 -6.27 21.00
N ARG A 910 27.34 -6.08 20.45
CA ARG A 910 26.49 -7.20 20.03
C ARG A 910 25.71 -6.83 18.77
N MET A 911 25.58 -7.79 17.88
CA MET A 911 24.64 -7.74 16.75
C MET A 911 23.76 -8.98 16.77
N LEU A 912 22.48 -8.78 16.60
CA LEU A 912 21.48 -9.84 16.59
C LEU A 912 20.62 -9.74 15.34
N PHE A 913 20.61 -10.77 14.53
CA PHE A 913 19.89 -10.81 13.28
C PHE A 913 18.81 -11.89 13.31
N PRO A 914 17.54 -11.54 13.02
CA PRO A 914 16.46 -12.51 12.98
C PRO A 914 16.62 -13.44 11.78
N PHE A 915 16.35 -14.71 12.03
CA PHE A 915 16.33 -15.76 11.01
C PHE A 915 14.90 -16.08 10.66
N HIS A 916 14.47 -15.69 9.46
CA HIS A 916 13.10 -15.84 9.00
C HIS A 916 12.92 -17.13 8.20
N GLN A 917 11.91 -17.93 8.55
CA GLN A 917 11.40 -19.02 7.76
C GLN A 917 9.90 -18.87 7.54
N LYS A 918 9.28 -19.73 6.73
CA LYS A 918 7.86 -19.62 6.30
C LYS A 918 6.82 -19.40 7.42
N LYS A 919 7.17 -19.63 8.69
CA LYS A 919 6.29 -19.47 9.86
C LYS A 919 6.65 -18.28 10.77
N GLY A 920 7.51 -17.38 10.35
CA GLY A 920 7.96 -16.23 11.16
C GLY A 920 9.44 -16.29 11.58
N THR A 921 9.84 -15.50 12.57
CA THR A 921 11.20 -15.52 13.12
C THR A 921 11.39 -16.74 14.00
N MET A 922 12.17 -17.71 13.52
CA MET A 922 12.38 -18.99 14.22
C MET A 922 13.64 -19.01 15.06
N ALA A 923 14.64 -18.22 14.70
CA ALA A 923 15.92 -18.15 15.39
C ALA A 923 16.56 -16.78 15.22
N VAL A 924 17.62 -16.53 15.99
CA VAL A 924 18.41 -15.30 15.94
C VAL A 924 19.89 -15.67 15.85
N PHE A 925 20.56 -15.10 14.87
CA PHE A 925 22.00 -15.18 14.75
C PHE A 925 22.63 -14.03 15.56
N CYS A 926 23.35 -14.37 16.60
CA CYS A 926 23.93 -13.44 17.55
C CYS A 926 25.46 -13.42 17.36
N VAL A 927 26.03 -12.25 17.23
CA VAL A 927 27.47 -12.02 17.09
C VAL A 927 27.91 -11.09 18.22
N TYR A 928 29.05 -11.38 18.82
CA TYR A 928 29.54 -10.70 20.00
C TYR A 928 30.98 -10.27 19.88
N SER A 929 31.31 -9.11 20.45
CA SER A 929 32.70 -8.70 20.72
C SER A 929 32.90 -8.21 22.15
N ILE A 930 34.11 -8.42 22.70
CA ILE A 930 34.51 -7.90 23.98
C ILE A 930 34.76 -6.40 23.92
N GLU A 931 35.14 -5.88 22.77
CA GLU A 931 35.40 -4.46 22.56
C GLU A 931 34.10 -3.68 22.31
N LYS A 932 34.04 -2.41 22.74
CA LYS A 932 32.93 -1.50 22.51
C LYS A 932 33.01 -0.92 21.07
N ALA A 933 31.83 -0.70 20.48
CA ALA A 933 31.72 -0.12 19.14
C ALA A 933 32.60 -0.82 18.08
N MET A 934 32.79 -2.13 18.22
CA MET A 934 33.66 -2.91 17.35
C MET A 934 33.10 -3.08 15.95
N PHE A 935 31.78 -3.08 15.83
CA PHE A 935 31.10 -3.39 14.57
C PHE A 935 30.67 -2.10 13.84
N SER A 936 31.03 -2.00 12.59
CA SER A 936 30.61 -0.90 11.70
C SER A 936 29.25 -1.18 11.07
N GLN A 937 28.61 -0.14 10.52
CA GLN A 937 27.38 -0.28 9.70
C GLN A 937 27.59 -1.22 8.52
N ARG A 938 28.81 -1.32 8.02
CA ARG A 938 29.20 -2.24 6.95
C ARG A 938 29.18 -3.69 7.42
N ASP A 939 29.68 -3.96 8.62
CA ASP A 939 29.69 -5.29 9.24
C ASP A 939 28.26 -5.73 9.52
N PHE A 940 27.40 -4.80 9.98
CA PHE A 940 25.98 -5.03 10.15
C PHE A 940 25.34 -5.49 8.85
N THR A 941 25.59 -4.79 7.75
CA THR A 941 25.02 -5.14 6.44
C THR A 941 25.54 -6.48 5.93
N LEU A 942 26.83 -6.76 6.09
CA LEU A 942 27.43 -8.02 5.68
C LEU A 942 26.88 -9.23 6.46
N LEU A 943 26.75 -9.09 7.77
CA LEU A 943 26.22 -10.15 8.64
C LEU A 943 24.72 -10.33 8.44
N GLN A 944 24.00 -9.28 8.13
CA GLN A 944 22.59 -9.35 7.73
C GLN A 944 22.41 -10.10 6.42
N LEU A 945 23.26 -9.85 5.43
CA LEU A 945 23.27 -10.60 4.16
C LEU A 945 23.61 -12.08 4.38
N LEU A 946 24.59 -12.37 5.21
CA LEU A 946 24.93 -13.75 5.61
C LEU A 946 23.73 -14.44 6.26
N THR A 947 23.06 -13.79 7.18
CA THR A 947 21.88 -14.36 7.87
C THR A 947 20.72 -14.58 6.90
N SER A 948 20.53 -13.65 5.97
CA SER A 948 19.53 -13.81 4.90
C SER A 948 19.85 -14.98 3.97
N PHE A 949 21.12 -15.15 3.60
CA PHE A 949 21.57 -16.30 2.81
C PHE A 949 21.36 -17.62 3.56
N LEU A 950 21.70 -17.66 4.83
CA LEU A 950 21.49 -18.84 5.67
C LEU A 950 20.01 -19.20 5.80
N SER A 951 19.15 -18.20 5.89
CA SER A 951 17.69 -18.40 5.98
C SER A 951 17.08 -19.03 4.73
N ILE A 952 17.71 -18.84 3.58
CA ILE A 952 17.30 -19.44 2.30
C ILE A 952 17.93 -20.82 2.11
N SER A 953 19.18 -20.97 2.53
CA SER A 953 20.01 -22.15 2.24
C SER A 953 19.75 -23.33 3.18
N ILE A 954 19.25 -23.07 4.38
CA ILE A 954 19.02 -24.09 5.42
C ILE A 954 17.54 -24.43 5.48
N LYS A 955 17.22 -25.71 5.27
CA LYS A 955 15.82 -26.19 5.25
C LYS A 955 15.38 -26.89 6.54
N ASP A 956 16.31 -27.27 7.40
CA ASP A 956 15.96 -28.00 8.61
C ASP A 956 15.22 -27.11 9.61
N GLU A 957 14.09 -27.57 10.13
CA GLU A 957 13.46 -27.01 11.29
C GLU A 957 14.36 -27.26 12.51
N LEU A 958 14.63 -26.21 13.27
CA LEU A 958 15.29 -26.31 14.57
C LEU A 958 14.33 -26.98 15.58
N LYS A 959 14.36 -28.29 15.66
CA LYS A 959 13.55 -29.09 16.58
C LYS A 959 14.28 -29.33 17.89
#